data_86c670085205cc10c548c2e248f64331
#
_entry.id   86c670085205cc10c548c2e248f64331
#
_cell.length_a   1.000
_cell.length_b   1.000
_cell.length_c   1.000
_cell.angle_alpha   90.00
_cell.angle_beta   90.00
_cell.angle_gamma   90.00
#
_symmetry.space_group_name_H-M   'P 1'
#
loop_
_entity.id
_entity.type
_entity.pdbx_description
1 polymer ?
#
loop_
_entity_poly.entity_id
_entity_poly.type
_entity_poly.pdbx_seq_one_letter_code
_entity_poly.pdbx_strand_id
1 'polypeptide(L)'
;MALNTIDQSGLRRAPATSLECWGDRSEELEPSRLQPLELAVMIKNIFASFTVSAVCVVGGLSATGAQPLLDMQAGVELSWPTVVSNTYQPQWASNPGGLWAALGGPSAGNGLTNTLYDPVASSVRNYRVLEMVPGSAPTAALPANSGFEQGSGTIASNWVVTTAAGGPVYGVRTNTSPRSGSFNFEVRVASTGAGPVVEFQQTGVPVTGSTAYPFTFYAKAVTGSAGHSAQWRIFWNAGGDTGYQGFAPGNNAYALISNSVVAPAGATAASIIFRVAGAAVPSQSATIQFDDVALGSGTSGPGSPVQTNVLAGSARPVARISWLTEAGAEYQASSTPHLSAGSWTNLPPVIIGDGGIEAILRPMTQAAEFIRVATQAPPEPPTNMVPLFDASTPLEAPISIDTPTARYTYIADRARDRHAREAVFNSYDHYLSWYWEQRMANIEIIDRVGKAGQPQHITFNYTTQDLLNPAEFRTFFRGISTVAEYNNNQIATLVSSNPSATPGETDYNYTATVTQNANDGNRALAIGDRVEIEISMFLNAPRHGRNNYYGTTLLYVVGQGIVPWAQGNDMGFNGGIVGNVNQSLDSYPLPTNAWLGGLTTLPYQYSNEPEHRFKQLAGNIAPTNGLPFMLGRRLHHTDFGDGSHSEAGNPIFTEHVGQLGPKFINRSCVECHINNGRALPAGVGTPLTKWVFKVGSEASGSPHPTLGSVLQPQSTSGPTEGNVSIASHTTTNGQYGDATPYSLQKPNYAFTSNAPTFFSARIAAQLVGLGLLEAVSETSILALADPDDTNADGISGRPQIVTDPVTLQPRLGRFGHKAGQARVRHQVASALNTDMGVTTAVFPKLDGETNGGPAELGDTDLDRMTRYVALLGVGARRNLADAQALQGEQLFASASCVKCHTPTLTTSAHHPMTELRSQTIHPYTDLLLHDMGPGLADNMGEGAASGSEWRTAPLWNIGLTAGVSGGEGYLHDGRARTLEEAILWHGGEAEASKEAFRNLSAADRAALIKFLKSL
;
A
#
# COMPACT_ATOMS: atom_id res chain seq x y z
N MET A 1 -47.02 -21.12 35.37
CA MET A 1 -47.58 -20.57 36.60
C MET A 1 -46.89 -19.26 36.91
N ALA A 2 -47.69 -18.17 36.83
CA ALA A 2 -47.65 -16.92 37.55
C ALA A 2 -46.34 -16.13 37.49
N LEU A 3 -46.26 -15.01 36.71
CA LEU A 3 -46.90 -13.65 36.95
C LEU A 3 -46.48 -13.03 38.28
N ASN A 4 -45.75 -11.91 38.15
CA ASN A 4 -46.06 -10.60 38.72
C ASN A 4 -44.91 -9.61 38.37
N THR A 5 -45.16 -8.66 37.56
CA THR A 5 -45.45 -7.22 37.57
C THR A 5 -45.32 -6.51 38.92
N ILE A 6 -44.79 -5.32 38.89
CA ILE A 6 -45.01 -4.06 39.65
C ILE A 6 -43.68 -3.30 39.71
N ASP A 7 -43.52 -2.03 39.55
CA ASP A 7 -44.23 -0.82 39.15
C ASP A 7 -43.25 0.38 39.40
N GLN A 8 -43.56 1.44 38.80
CA GLN A 8 -42.97 2.78 38.69
C GLN A 8 -42.54 3.47 40.00
N SER A 9 -41.76 4.46 39.75
CA SER A 9 -41.74 5.81 40.36
C SER A 9 -40.49 6.23 41.16
N GLY A 10 -39.96 7.36 40.80
CA GLY A 10 -38.92 8.05 41.58
C GLY A 10 -38.26 9.23 40.87
N LEU A 11 -39.04 10.17 40.40
CA LEU A 11 -38.61 11.52 40.07
C LEU A 11 -37.97 12.26 41.23
N ARG A 12 -36.83 12.94 41.03
CA ARG A 12 -36.64 14.29 41.64
C ARG A 12 -35.83 15.19 40.69
N ARG A 13 -36.40 16.37 40.50
CA ARG A 13 -35.92 17.56 39.77
C ARG A 13 -35.10 18.49 40.67
N ALA A 14 -34.18 19.18 40.08
CA ALA A 14 -34.06 20.62 39.82
C ALA A 14 -32.81 21.27 40.46
N PRO A 15 -32.38 22.51 40.15
CA PRO A 15 -33.09 23.53 39.34
C PRO A 15 -32.23 24.22 38.24
N ALA A 16 -32.95 24.81 37.32
CA ALA A 16 -32.49 25.72 36.30
C ALA A 16 -32.35 27.13 36.88
N THR A 17 -31.46 27.93 36.25
CA THR A 17 -31.56 29.39 36.30
C THR A 17 -31.77 29.95 34.89
N SER A 18 -32.79 30.72 34.83
CA SER A 18 -33.44 31.42 33.74
C SER A 18 -32.60 32.47 33.04
N LEU A 19 -32.85 32.65 31.76
CA LEU A 19 -32.94 34.00 31.17
C LEU A 19 -34.04 34.02 30.10
N GLU A 20 -34.95 34.92 30.27
CA GLU A 20 -36.16 35.15 29.47
C GLU A 20 -35.83 35.78 28.11
N CYS A 21 -36.61 35.46 27.10
CA CYS A 21 -36.94 36.38 26.03
C CYS A 21 -38.35 36.11 25.50
N TRP A 22 -39.12 37.18 25.53
CA TRP A 22 -40.42 37.45 24.92
C TRP A 22 -40.43 37.13 23.41
N GLY A 23 -41.44 36.72 22.77
CA GLY A 23 -42.87 37.00 22.81
C GLY A 23 -43.50 36.46 21.51
N ASP A 24 -44.64 35.90 21.70
CA ASP A 24 -45.57 35.35 20.76
C ASP A 24 -46.17 36.40 19.81
N ARG A 25 -46.21 36.14 18.50
CA ARG A 25 -47.26 36.55 17.56
C ARG A 25 -47.25 35.69 16.31
N SER A 26 -48.27 34.89 16.18
CA SER A 26 -48.74 34.25 14.95
C SER A 26 -49.29 35.31 13.98
N GLU A 27 -48.76 35.36 12.77
CA GLU A 27 -49.49 35.81 11.58
C GLU A 27 -49.00 34.97 10.37
N GLU A 28 -49.94 34.30 9.73
CA GLU A 28 -49.79 33.63 8.45
C GLU A 28 -49.42 34.64 7.36
N LEU A 29 -48.39 34.39 6.58
CA LEU A 29 -48.14 35.04 5.30
C LEU A 29 -47.62 34.03 4.26
N GLU A 30 -48.25 34.11 3.09
CA GLU A 30 -48.04 33.25 1.92
C GLU A 30 -46.57 33.13 1.43
N PRO A 31 -46.19 32.04 0.75
CA PRO A 31 -44.82 31.79 0.30
C PRO A 31 -44.58 32.41 -1.08
N SER A 32 -44.17 33.68 -1.11
CA SER A 32 -43.52 34.24 -2.28
C SER A 32 -42.61 35.41 -1.92
N ARG A 33 -41.30 35.16 -2.04
CA ARG A 33 -40.15 36.05 -1.78
C ARG A 33 -39.48 35.92 -0.42
N LEU A 34 -38.65 34.90 -0.29
CA LEU A 34 -37.51 34.90 0.63
C LEU A 34 -36.23 34.80 -0.16
N GLN A 35 -35.45 35.85 -0.17
CA GLN A 35 -34.04 35.79 -0.53
C GLN A 35 -33.28 35.02 0.54
N PRO A 36 -32.24 34.29 0.21
CA PRO A 36 -31.47 33.49 1.18
C PRO A 36 -30.77 34.38 2.19
N LEU A 37 -30.96 34.07 3.48
CA LEU A 37 -30.19 34.64 4.58
C LEU A 37 -28.80 34.05 4.58
N GLU A 38 -27.81 34.89 4.29
CA GLU A 38 -26.41 34.58 4.38
C GLU A 38 -25.94 34.52 5.84
N LEU A 39 -25.41 33.39 6.29
CA LEU A 39 -24.82 33.25 7.62
C LEU A 39 -23.34 33.62 7.56
N ALA A 40 -22.99 34.85 7.99
CA ALA A 40 -21.59 35.27 8.10
C ALA A 40 -21.01 34.82 9.45
N VAL A 41 -19.99 33.99 9.46
CA VAL A 41 -19.19 33.66 10.65
C VAL A 41 -18.03 34.66 10.76
N MET A 42 -18.11 35.53 11.77
CA MET A 42 -17.03 36.47 12.09
C MET A 42 -16.07 35.84 13.08
N ILE A 43 -14.83 35.55 12.66
CA ILE A 43 -13.76 35.13 13.56
C ILE A 43 -12.98 36.37 13.98
N LYS A 44 -13.09 36.74 15.26
CA LYS A 44 -12.38 37.86 15.86
C LYS A 44 -11.15 37.39 16.63
N ASN A 45 -9.99 37.80 16.14
CA ASN A 45 -8.73 37.95 16.86
C ASN A 45 -8.20 36.84 17.78
N ILE A 46 -7.19 36.12 17.31
CA ILE A 46 -6.04 35.71 18.15
C ILE A 46 -4.79 35.90 17.30
N PHE A 47 -4.18 37.12 17.29
CA PHE A 47 -2.76 37.33 17.03
C PHE A 47 -2.44 38.82 17.23
N ALA A 48 -1.73 39.13 18.28
CA ALA A 48 -1.08 40.42 18.44
C ALA A 48 0.22 40.41 17.61
N SER A 49 0.30 41.28 16.59
CA SER A 49 1.46 41.75 15.83
C SER A 49 1.47 41.49 14.32
N PHE A 50 0.35 41.22 13.68
CA PHE A 50 0.23 41.36 12.23
C PHE A 50 -1.10 42.09 11.94
N THR A 51 -1.10 43.03 10.98
CA THR A 51 -2.35 43.59 10.44
C THR A 51 -3.08 42.47 9.72
N VAL A 52 -4.00 41.81 10.42
CA VAL A 52 -4.74 40.67 9.87
C VAL A 52 -5.84 41.20 8.98
N SER A 53 -5.75 40.95 7.70
CA SER A 53 -6.88 41.08 6.78
C SER A 53 -7.91 39.99 7.12
N ALA A 54 -9.13 40.37 7.41
CA ALA A 54 -10.20 39.42 7.74
C ALA A 54 -10.74 38.80 6.44
N VAL A 55 -10.59 37.48 6.28
CA VAL A 55 -11.30 36.72 5.26
C VAL A 55 -12.57 36.16 5.90
N CYS A 56 -13.72 36.50 5.36
CA CYS A 56 -15.01 35.98 5.81
C CYS A 56 -15.46 34.89 4.83
N VAL A 57 -15.81 33.71 5.34
CA VAL A 57 -16.35 32.60 4.57
C VAL A 57 -17.87 32.60 4.67
N VAL A 58 -18.54 32.56 3.54
CA VAL A 58 -20.02 32.56 3.47
C VAL A 58 -20.45 31.27 2.81
N GLY A 59 -21.16 30.42 3.55
CA GLY A 59 -21.80 29.23 2.99
C GLY A 59 -23.09 29.64 2.25
N GLY A 60 -23.20 29.28 0.98
CA GLY A 60 -24.41 29.56 0.17
C GLY A 60 -25.47 28.47 0.37
N LEU A 61 -26.73 28.86 0.57
CA LEU A 61 -27.84 27.91 0.65
C LEU A 61 -28.29 27.47 -0.74
N SER A 62 -28.11 26.19 -1.09
CA SER A 62 -28.86 25.57 -2.18
C SER A 62 -29.99 24.71 -1.60
N ALA A 63 -31.11 24.64 -2.28
CA ALA A 63 -32.39 24.17 -1.73
C ALA A 63 -32.49 22.64 -1.52
N THR A 64 -31.44 21.83 -1.77
CA THR A 64 -31.53 20.34 -1.78
C THR A 64 -30.26 19.58 -1.38
N GLY A 65 -29.32 20.17 -0.65
CA GLY A 65 -28.10 19.41 -0.25
C GLY A 65 -27.49 19.97 1.05
N ALA A 66 -26.79 19.10 1.79
CA ALA A 66 -26.00 19.51 2.94
C ALA A 66 -24.89 20.48 2.48
N GLN A 67 -24.83 21.66 3.10
CA GLN A 67 -23.81 22.65 2.78
C GLN A 67 -22.43 22.15 3.21
N PRO A 68 -21.38 22.30 2.39
CA PRO A 68 -20.04 21.97 2.85
C PRO A 68 -19.64 22.87 4.01
N LEU A 69 -19.24 22.25 5.12
CA LEU A 69 -18.61 22.93 6.23
C LEU A 69 -17.24 23.43 5.77
N LEU A 70 -17.05 24.74 5.74
CA LEU A 70 -15.78 25.36 5.38
C LEU A 70 -14.90 25.49 6.62
N ASP A 71 -13.69 24.96 6.54
CA ASP A 71 -12.62 25.16 7.53
C ASP A 71 -11.57 26.12 6.97
N MET A 72 -11.07 27.00 7.82
CA MET A 72 -10.09 28.02 7.44
C MET A 72 -8.90 28.04 8.38
N GLN A 73 -7.71 27.85 7.83
CA GLN A 73 -6.44 27.87 8.55
C GLN A 73 -5.49 28.92 7.97
N ALA A 74 -4.92 29.75 8.84
CA ALA A 74 -3.85 30.67 8.45
C ALA A 74 -2.54 29.90 8.32
N GLY A 75 -1.72 30.27 7.33
CA GLY A 75 -0.42 29.64 7.10
C GLY A 75 0.45 30.46 6.17
N VAL A 76 1.55 29.87 5.72
CA VAL A 76 2.47 30.44 4.75
C VAL A 76 2.53 29.55 3.52
N GLU A 77 2.29 30.11 2.35
CA GLU A 77 2.56 29.47 1.08
C GLU A 77 4.00 29.80 0.65
N LEU A 78 4.77 28.76 0.42
CA LEU A 78 6.09 28.84 -0.19
C LEU A 78 5.95 28.50 -1.66
N SER A 79 6.53 29.28 -2.55
CA SER A 79 6.57 28.98 -3.98
C SER A 79 7.95 29.23 -4.56
N TRP A 80 8.39 28.36 -5.47
CA TRP A 80 9.69 28.45 -6.13
C TRP A 80 9.63 27.88 -7.55
N PRO A 81 10.38 28.45 -8.49
CA PRO A 81 10.50 27.91 -9.84
C PRO A 81 11.28 26.59 -9.78
N THR A 82 10.94 25.65 -10.65
CA THR A 82 11.63 24.38 -10.73
C THR A 82 12.19 24.12 -12.12
N VAL A 83 13.24 23.31 -12.19
CA VAL A 83 13.84 22.80 -13.43
C VAL A 83 13.62 21.29 -13.47
N VAL A 84 13.21 20.77 -14.62
CA VAL A 84 13.06 19.33 -14.82
C VAL A 84 14.38 18.63 -14.51
N SER A 85 14.33 17.49 -13.82
CA SER A 85 15.46 16.70 -13.30
C SER A 85 16.11 17.19 -11.99
N ASN A 86 15.81 18.39 -11.50
CA ASN A 86 16.30 18.83 -10.19
C ASN A 86 15.33 18.40 -9.09
N THR A 87 15.85 18.22 -7.87
CA THR A 87 15.04 17.94 -6.68
C THR A 87 15.10 19.14 -5.74
N TYR A 88 14.02 19.42 -5.06
CA TYR A 88 13.86 20.59 -4.20
C TYR A 88 13.46 20.20 -2.80
N GLN A 89 14.20 20.71 -1.79
CA GLN A 89 13.90 20.48 -0.38
C GLN A 89 13.59 21.81 0.31
N PRO A 90 12.32 22.12 0.58
CA PRO A 90 11.96 23.25 1.44
C PRO A 90 12.45 23.02 2.86
N GLN A 91 12.90 24.10 3.52
CA GLN A 91 13.40 24.07 4.90
C GLN A 91 12.94 25.31 5.65
N TRP A 92 12.85 25.17 6.97
CA TRP A 92 12.56 26.29 7.87
C TRP A 92 13.52 26.34 9.06
N ALA A 93 13.69 27.52 9.65
CA ALA A 93 14.45 27.72 10.88
C ALA A 93 13.82 28.84 11.71
N SER A 94 13.95 28.79 13.02
CA SER A 94 13.49 29.86 13.91
C SER A 94 14.32 31.16 13.80
N ASN A 95 15.55 31.05 13.34
CA ASN A 95 16.40 32.20 13.00
C ASN A 95 17.29 31.88 11.78
N PRO A 96 17.72 32.89 10.97
CA PRO A 96 18.48 32.64 9.74
C PRO A 96 19.87 31.99 9.94
N GLY A 97 20.44 32.11 11.14
CA GLY A 97 21.72 31.50 11.51
C GLY A 97 21.61 30.18 12.26
N GLY A 98 20.39 29.69 12.50
CA GLY A 98 20.11 28.47 13.22
C GLY A 98 20.17 27.19 12.39
N LEU A 99 19.84 26.07 13.03
CA LEU A 99 19.67 24.79 12.35
C LEU A 99 18.40 24.82 11.49
N TRP A 100 18.52 24.40 10.24
CA TRP A 100 17.42 24.31 9.29
C TRP A 100 16.79 22.92 9.30
N ALA A 101 15.51 22.84 9.55
CA ALA A 101 14.73 21.61 9.50
C ALA A 101 14.03 21.47 8.13
N ALA A 102 13.89 20.24 7.64
CA ALA A 102 13.12 19.97 6.45
C ALA A 102 11.62 20.30 6.67
N LEU A 103 11.01 20.91 5.68
CA LEU A 103 9.57 21.18 5.63
C LEU A 103 8.97 20.30 4.54
N GLY A 104 8.33 19.21 4.95
CA GLY A 104 7.88 18.17 4.02
C GLY A 104 9.01 17.34 3.42
N GLY A 105 8.65 16.43 2.51
CA GLY A 105 9.61 15.65 1.72
C GLY A 105 10.23 16.46 0.58
N PRO A 106 11.34 15.99 0.00
CA PRO A 106 11.89 16.57 -1.23
C PRO A 106 10.92 16.34 -2.41
N SER A 107 10.79 17.34 -3.28
CA SER A 107 9.95 17.30 -4.47
C SER A 107 10.78 17.38 -5.75
N ALA A 108 10.39 16.61 -6.77
CA ALA A 108 11.00 16.70 -8.09
C ALA A 108 10.55 17.97 -8.83
N GLY A 109 11.45 18.58 -9.60
CA GLY A 109 11.12 19.68 -10.47
C GLY A 109 10.38 19.22 -11.72
N ASN A 110 9.34 19.96 -12.07
CA ASN A 110 8.49 19.69 -13.23
C ASN A 110 8.62 20.77 -14.34
N GLY A 111 9.54 21.73 -14.16
CA GLY A 111 9.72 22.88 -15.05
C GLY A 111 8.71 24.01 -14.82
N LEU A 112 7.82 23.88 -13.83
CA LEU A 112 6.84 24.86 -13.42
C LEU A 112 7.19 25.41 -12.03
N THR A 113 6.29 26.17 -11.43
CA THR A 113 6.43 26.62 -10.03
C THR A 113 5.85 25.57 -9.10
N ASN A 114 6.66 25.06 -8.17
CA ASN A 114 6.17 24.23 -7.06
C ASN A 114 5.72 25.11 -5.90
N THR A 115 4.72 24.64 -5.18
CA THR A 115 4.18 25.30 -3.98
C THR A 115 4.08 24.34 -2.81
N LEU A 116 4.22 24.84 -1.59
CA LEU A 116 4.02 24.12 -0.34
C LEU A 116 3.32 25.01 0.67
N TYR A 117 2.36 24.49 1.39
CA TYR A 117 1.67 25.17 2.49
C TYR A 117 2.24 24.72 3.83
N ASP A 118 2.68 25.69 4.66
CA ASP A 118 3.06 25.47 6.06
C ASP A 118 2.03 26.05 7.00
N PRO A 119 1.27 25.22 7.77
CA PRO A 119 0.36 25.70 8.78
C PRO A 119 1.15 26.25 9.98
N VAL A 120 1.34 27.55 10.05
CA VAL A 120 2.13 28.21 11.11
C VAL A 120 1.31 28.32 12.38
N ALA A 121 1.69 27.60 13.40
CA ALA A 121 0.93 27.59 14.67
C ALA A 121 1.38 28.65 15.68
N SER A 122 2.49 29.39 15.60
CA SER A 122 2.81 30.42 16.62
C SER A 122 4.25 30.93 16.69
N SER A 123 5.16 30.70 15.73
CA SER A 123 6.54 31.17 15.84
C SER A 123 7.03 31.84 14.55
N VAL A 124 7.94 32.79 14.69
CA VAL A 124 8.64 33.37 13.54
C VAL A 124 9.43 32.27 12.85
N ARG A 125 9.15 32.02 11.57
CA ARG A 125 9.85 31.06 10.72
C ARG A 125 10.54 31.76 9.57
N ASN A 126 11.79 31.37 9.32
CA ASN A 126 12.53 31.72 8.14
C ASN A 126 12.52 30.50 7.21
N TYR A 127 12.37 30.72 5.92
CA TYR A 127 12.25 29.68 4.92
C TYR A 127 13.34 29.77 3.89
N ARG A 128 13.75 28.61 3.37
CA ARG A 128 14.58 28.49 2.17
C ARG A 128 14.21 27.23 1.40
N VAL A 129 14.53 27.20 0.13
CA VAL A 129 14.42 26.00 -0.70
C VAL A 129 15.82 25.65 -1.19
N LEU A 130 16.23 24.41 -0.91
CA LEU A 130 17.46 23.86 -1.46
C LEU A 130 17.14 23.21 -2.81
N GLU A 131 17.75 23.69 -3.87
CA GLU A 131 17.75 23.04 -5.16
C GLU A 131 18.92 22.05 -5.23
N MET A 132 18.61 20.81 -5.51
CA MET A 132 19.56 19.72 -5.70
C MET A 132 19.63 19.40 -7.19
N VAL A 133 20.72 19.85 -7.83
CA VAL A 133 20.96 19.62 -9.25
C VAL A 133 21.67 18.28 -9.41
N PRO A 134 21.15 17.32 -10.19
CA PRO A 134 21.89 16.11 -10.52
C PRO A 134 23.20 16.52 -11.21
N GLY A 135 24.34 16.05 -10.69
CA GLY A 135 25.62 16.34 -11.29
C GLY A 135 25.64 15.88 -12.76
N SER A 136 26.11 16.71 -13.68
CA SER A 136 26.40 16.29 -15.04
C SER A 136 27.35 15.10 -14.99
N ALA A 137 27.08 14.05 -15.79
CA ALA A 137 27.88 12.84 -15.82
C ALA A 137 29.37 13.20 -16.00
N PRO A 138 30.27 12.78 -15.10
CA PRO A 138 31.67 13.12 -15.21
C PRO A 138 32.28 12.37 -16.41
N THR A 139 33.06 13.08 -17.18
CA THR A 139 33.95 12.52 -18.23
C THR A 139 35.16 11.79 -17.66
N ALA A 140 35.15 11.38 -16.40
CA ALA A 140 36.25 10.77 -15.68
C ALA A 140 36.07 9.26 -15.53
N ALA A 141 37.19 8.55 -15.58
CA ALA A 141 37.27 7.09 -15.40
C ALA A 141 36.90 6.73 -13.95
N LEU A 142 35.67 6.27 -13.74
CA LEU A 142 35.26 5.69 -12.47
C LEU A 142 35.45 4.17 -12.52
N PRO A 143 35.87 3.55 -11.42
CA PRO A 143 35.75 2.10 -11.27
C PRO A 143 34.29 1.68 -11.50
N ALA A 144 34.09 0.62 -12.25
CA ALA A 144 32.74 0.06 -12.39
C ALA A 144 32.25 -0.43 -11.03
N ASN A 145 30.99 -0.15 -10.67
CA ASN A 145 30.44 -0.47 -9.36
C ASN A 145 31.26 0.11 -8.18
N SER A 146 31.56 1.40 -8.23
CA SER A 146 32.42 2.11 -7.28
C SER A 146 31.89 2.11 -5.84
N GLY A 147 30.57 2.10 -5.64
CA GLY A 147 29.88 1.99 -4.36
C GLY A 147 29.41 0.56 -4.03
N PHE A 148 29.89 -0.45 -4.74
CA PHE A 148 29.55 -1.87 -4.53
C PHE A 148 28.05 -2.22 -4.68
N GLU A 149 27.27 -1.35 -5.30
CA GLU A 149 25.82 -1.50 -5.43
C GLU A 149 25.40 -2.67 -6.33
N GLN A 150 26.21 -3.01 -7.33
CA GLN A 150 25.94 -4.11 -8.25
C GLN A 150 26.58 -5.41 -7.77
N GLY A 151 25.86 -6.50 -7.89
CA GLY A 151 26.35 -7.82 -7.51
C GLY A 151 25.24 -8.80 -7.16
N SER A 152 25.61 -10.03 -6.86
CA SER A 152 24.71 -11.10 -6.44
C SER A 152 25.12 -11.64 -5.06
N GLY A 153 24.24 -11.52 -4.10
CA GLY A 153 24.53 -11.94 -2.72
C GLY A 153 25.75 -11.21 -2.15
N THR A 154 26.75 -11.96 -1.73
CA THR A 154 28.01 -11.46 -1.15
C THR A 154 29.08 -11.10 -2.19
N ILE A 155 28.79 -11.20 -3.47
CA ILE A 155 29.72 -10.94 -4.56
C ILE A 155 29.41 -9.57 -5.19
N ALA A 156 30.35 -8.62 -5.10
CA ALA A 156 30.26 -7.33 -5.80
C ALA A 156 30.70 -7.51 -7.27
N SER A 157 29.87 -7.06 -8.23
CA SER A 157 30.23 -7.08 -9.64
C SER A 157 31.50 -6.24 -9.90
N ASN A 158 32.38 -6.73 -10.73
CA ASN A 158 33.65 -6.12 -11.11
C ASN A 158 34.73 -6.05 -10.01
N TRP A 159 34.43 -6.46 -8.78
CA TRP A 159 35.39 -6.53 -7.69
C TRP A 159 35.69 -8.00 -7.35
N VAL A 160 36.96 -8.36 -7.29
CA VAL A 160 37.41 -9.74 -7.10
C VAL A 160 38.36 -9.83 -5.91
N VAL A 161 38.08 -10.73 -4.99
CA VAL A 161 39.02 -11.10 -3.91
C VAL A 161 40.11 -11.95 -4.52
N THR A 162 41.34 -11.46 -4.51
CA THR A 162 42.50 -12.14 -5.14
C THR A 162 43.32 -12.95 -4.15
N THR A 163 43.32 -12.57 -2.86
CA THR A 163 44.03 -13.24 -1.79
C THR A 163 43.20 -13.25 -0.52
N ALA A 164 43.07 -14.41 0.10
CA ALA A 164 42.51 -14.60 1.42
C ALA A 164 43.29 -15.75 2.10
N ALA A 165 44.19 -15.40 3.02
CA ALA A 165 45.12 -16.36 3.61
C ALA A 165 45.48 -16.00 5.07
N GLY A 166 45.99 -16.98 5.83
CA GLY A 166 46.56 -16.77 7.16
C GLY A 166 45.61 -16.80 8.35
N GLY A 167 44.37 -17.26 8.18
CA GLY A 167 43.39 -17.40 9.27
C GLY A 167 41.94 -17.30 8.79
N PRO A 168 40.93 -17.18 9.67
CA PRO A 168 39.56 -16.86 9.29
C PRO A 168 39.51 -15.46 8.70
N VAL A 169 39.34 -15.38 7.37
CA VAL A 169 39.38 -14.13 6.61
C VAL A 169 38.28 -14.18 5.53
N TYR A 170 37.69 -13.04 5.24
CA TYR A 170 36.80 -12.87 4.11
C TYR A 170 36.79 -11.44 3.57
N GLY A 171 36.44 -11.31 2.30
CA GLY A 171 36.07 -10.04 1.67
C GLY A 171 34.74 -10.24 0.93
N VAL A 172 33.72 -9.51 1.29
CA VAL A 172 32.36 -9.70 0.77
C VAL A 172 31.64 -8.39 0.59
N ARG A 173 30.76 -8.37 -0.39
CA ARG A 173 29.75 -7.31 -0.52
C ARG A 173 28.69 -7.49 0.56
N THR A 174 28.36 -6.43 1.27
CA THR A 174 27.38 -6.46 2.35
C THR A 174 26.57 -5.16 2.40
N ASN A 175 25.38 -5.23 2.97
CA ASN A 175 24.53 -4.09 3.26
C ASN A 175 24.69 -3.58 4.72
N THR A 176 25.68 -4.07 5.42
CA THR A 176 25.92 -3.67 6.81
C THR A 176 26.48 -2.24 6.88
N SER A 177 25.65 -1.28 7.27
CA SER A 177 26.04 0.13 7.45
C SER A 177 26.85 0.74 6.29
N PRO A 178 26.37 0.74 5.03
CA PRO A 178 27.02 1.43 3.94
C PRO A 178 27.09 2.95 4.21
N ARG A 179 28.05 3.64 3.62
CA ARG A 179 28.16 5.09 3.68
C ARG A 179 27.15 5.74 2.74
N SER A 180 27.04 5.19 1.54
CA SER A 180 26.09 5.63 0.52
C SER A 180 25.43 4.41 -0.12
N GLY A 181 24.28 4.61 -0.78
CA GLY A 181 23.56 3.50 -1.40
C GLY A 181 23.12 2.43 -0.40
N SER A 182 23.04 1.20 -0.88
CA SER A 182 22.54 0.06 -0.11
C SER A 182 23.61 -0.96 0.27
N PHE A 183 24.81 -0.87 -0.29
CA PHE A 183 25.87 -1.86 -0.09
C PHE A 183 27.25 -1.21 0.05
N ASN A 184 28.13 -1.94 0.74
CA ASN A 184 29.55 -1.65 0.84
C ASN A 184 30.36 -2.95 0.66
N PHE A 185 31.69 -2.86 0.70
CA PHE A 185 32.56 -4.02 0.70
C PHE A 185 33.22 -4.18 2.07
N GLU A 186 32.95 -5.30 2.73
CA GLU A 186 33.48 -5.61 4.06
C GLU A 186 34.60 -6.64 3.98
N VAL A 187 35.71 -6.31 4.61
CA VAL A 187 36.86 -7.19 4.78
C VAL A 187 37.04 -7.52 6.24
N ARG A 188 37.09 -8.81 6.57
CA ARG A 188 37.41 -9.27 7.92
C ARG A 188 38.69 -10.06 7.92
N VAL A 189 39.57 -9.75 8.86
CA VAL A 189 40.81 -10.49 9.15
C VAL A 189 40.81 -10.86 10.63
N ALA A 190 40.96 -12.15 10.93
CA ALA A 190 41.05 -12.66 12.30
C ALA A 190 42.27 -13.57 12.43
N SER A 191 43.16 -13.29 13.35
CA SER A 191 44.45 -14.01 13.50
C SER A 191 44.29 -15.24 14.36
N THR A 192 44.87 -16.35 13.88
CA THR A 192 45.08 -17.60 14.60
C THR A 192 46.56 -17.82 15.00
N GLY A 193 47.42 -16.76 14.88
CA GLY A 193 48.86 -16.83 15.08
C GLY A 193 49.69 -16.59 13.82
N ALA A 194 49.12 -16.75 12.63
CA ALA A 194 49.72 -16.32 11.36
C ALA A 194 49.11 -14.96 10.96
N GLY A 195 49.87 -14.10 10.31
CA GLY A 195 49.37 -12.78 9.83
C GLY A 195 48.33 -12.96 8.71
N PRO A 196 47.03 -12.75 8.98
CA PRO A 196 45.98 -12.91 7.99
C PRO A 196 46.01 -11.77 6.98
N VAL A 197 45.72 -12.05 5.70
CA VAL A 197 45.68 -11.05 4.63
C VAL A 197 44.48 -11.28 3.72
N VAL A 198 43.79 -10.18 3.38
CA VAL A 198 42.78 -10.17 2.32
C VAL A 198 43.16 -9.07 1.32
N GLU A 199 43.19 -9.43 0.04
CA GLU A 199 43.27 -8.47 -1.06
C GLU A 199 42.05 -8.57 -1.96
N PHE A 200 41.53 -7.44 -2.39
CA PHE A 200 40.51 -7.37 -3.40
C PHE A 200 40.81 -6.27 -4.38
N GLN A 201 40.38 -6.45 -5.63
CA GLN A 201 40.75 -5.55 -6.71
C GLN A 201 39.65 -5.42 -7.77
N GLN A 202 39.74 -4.29 -8.49
CA GLN A 202 39.11 -4.12 -9.78
C GLN A 202 40.17 -3.81 -10.83
N THR A 203 40.14 -4.51 -11.97
CA THR A 203 41.06 -4.33 -13.10
C THR A 203 40.33 -3.62 -14.26
N GLY A 204 41.10 -3.07 -15.17
CA GLY A 204 40.56 -2.50 -16.41
C GLY A 204 39.87 -1.16 -16.26
N VAL A 205 40.11 -0.42 -15.18
CA VAL A 205 39.57 0.95 -14.99
C VAL A 205 40.25 1.86 -16.06
N PRO A 206 39.45 2.47 -16.97
CA PRO A 206 40.03 3.26 -18.08
C PRO A 206 40.79 4.50 -17.57
N VAL A 207 41.95 4.78 -18.10
CA VAL A 207 42.75 5.97 -17.78
C VAL A 207 43.44 6.50 -19.02
N THR A 208 43.89 7.74 -18.96
CA THR A 208 44.75 8.36 -20.00
C THR A 208 46.16 8.57 -19.45
N GLY A 209 47.18 8.07 -20.15
CA GLY A 209 48.55 8.23 -19.75
C GLY A 209 48.97 9.68 -19.58
N SER A 210 49.98 9.93 -18.74
CA SER A 210 50.49 11.26 -18.35
C SER A 210 49.43 12.16 -17.67
N THR A 211 48.32 11.61 -17.20
CA THR A 211 47.24 12.35 -16.54
C THR A 211 47.30 12.13 -15.03
N ALA A 212 47.12 13.20 -14.26
CA ALA A 212 46.97 13.12 -12.81
C ALA A 212 45.52 12.86 -12.47
N TYR A 213 45.29 11.87 -11.62
CA TYR A 213 43.96 11.45 -11.13
C TYR A 213 43.87 11.62 -9.63
N PRO A 214 42.89 12.37 -9.10
CA PRO A 214 42.53 12.23 -7.72
C PRO A 214 41.99 10.82 -7.49
N PHE A 215 42.50 10.17 -6.46
CA PHE A 215 42.03 8.84 -6.01
C PHE A 215 41.40 8.98 -4.65
N THR A 216 40.13 8.67 -4.53
CA THR A 216 39.37 8.81 -3.29
C THR A 216 38.56 7.55 -2.99
N PHE A 217 38.37 7.26 -1.72
CA PHE A 217 37.48 6.22 -1.24
C PHE A 217 37.14 6.48 0.22
N TYR A 218 36.09 5.84 0.71
CA TYR A 218 35.74 5.88 2.12
C TYR A 218 36.04 4.55 2.79
N ALA A 219 36.57 4.59 4.01
CA ALA A 219 36.85 3.39 4.79
C ALA A 219 36.53 3.61 6.26
N LYS A 220 36.00 2.53 6.89
CA LYS A 220 35.60 2.50 8.30
C LYS A 220 36.11 1.21 8.97
N ALA A 221 36.78 1.33 10.10
CA ALA A 221 37.03 0.21 11.01
C ALA A 221 35.85 0.05 11.94
N VAL A 222 35.21 -1.14 11.94
CA VAL A 222 34.07 -1.44 12.82
C VAL A 222 34.54 -1.53 14.26
N THR A 223 33.70 -1.12 15.21
CA THR A 223 34.00 -1.16 16.66
C THR A 223 34.56 -2.51 17.10
N GLY A 224 35.65 -2.48 17.88
CA GLY A 224 36.36 -3.69 18.31
C GLY A 224 37.45 -4.19 17.36
N SER A 225 37.65 -3.53 16.19
CA SER A 225 38.77 -3.83 15.29
C SER A 225 40.11 -3.42 15.90
N ALA A 226 41.05 -4.35 15.91
CA ALA A 226 42.40 -4.14 16.47
C ALA A 226 43.46 -4.89 15.66
N GLY A 227 44.70 -4.39 15.70
CA GLY A 227 45.87 -5.06 15.15
C GLY A 227 45.80 -5.29 13.63
N HIS A 228 45.46 -4.25 12.87
CA HIS A 228 45.40 -4.32 11.41
C HIS A 228 46.25 -3.23 10.72
N SER A 229 46.64 -3.51 9.49
CA SER A 229 47.12 -2.52 8.53
C SER A 229 46.24 -2.54 7.27
N ALA A 230 45.85 -1.34 6.83
CA ALA A 230 45.06 -1.18 5.63
C ALA A 230 45.86 -0.41 4.57
N GLN A 231 45.87 -0.89 3.36
CA GLN A 231 46.72 -0.37 2.29
C GLN A 231 45.93 -0.36 0.97
N TRP A 232 46.30 0.55 0.08
CA TRP A 232 45.82 0.56 -1.31
C TRP A 232 47.02 0.62 -2.25
N ARG A 233 46.81 0.19 -3.53
CA ARG A 233 47.80 0.23 -4.62
C ARG A 233 47.07 0.39 -5.94
N ILE A 234 47.68 1.17 -6.84
CA ILE A 234 47.24 1.26 -8.23
C ILE A 234 48.34 0.72 -9.12
N PHE A 235 47.98 -0.26 -9.94
CA PHE A 235 48.86 -0.88 -10.95
C PHE A 235 48.40 -0.43 -12.35
N TRP A 236 49.35 -0.03 -13.20
CA TRP A 236 49.05 0.50 -14.53
C TRP A 236 49.41 -0.54 -15.61
N ASN A 237 48.58 -0.64 -16.67
CA ASN A 237 48.83 -1.59 -17.76
C ASN A 237 50.05 -1.28 -18.63
N ALA A 238 50.58 -0.04 -18.58
CA ALA A 238 51.82 0.37 -19.24
C ALA A 238 53.07 0.14 -18.40
N GLY A 239 52.98 -0.58 -17.30
CA GLY A 239 54.04 -0.87 -16.32
C GLY A 239 54.16 0.21 -15.24
N GLY A 240 54.68 -0.21 -14.11
CA GLY A 240 54.76 0.61 -12.88
C GLY A 240 53.51 0.56 -12.03
N ASP A 241 53.70 0.97 -10.78
CA ASP A 241 52.60 1.05 -9.81
C ASP A 241 52.90 2.11 -8.71
N THR A 242 51.93 2.38 -7.84
CA THR A 242 52.14 3.30 -6.74
C THR A 242 52.83 2.66 -5.52
N GLY A 243 53.15 1.35 -5.54
CA GLY A 243 53.43 0.61 -4.34
C GLY A 243 52.24 0.55 -3.37
N TYR A 244 52.32 -0.26 -2.34
CA TYR A 244 51.30 -0.23 -1.27
C TYR A 244 51.42 1.00 -0.40
N GLN A 245 50.34 1.79 -0.40
CA GLN A 245 50.20 3.01 0.40
C GLN A 245 49.32 2.74 1.62
N GLY A 246 49.81 2.99 2.82
CA GLY A 246 49.04 2.81 4.05
C GLY A 246 47.99 3.91 4.24
N PHE A 247 46.87 3.56 4.84
CA PHE A 247 45.84 4.53 5.28
C PHE A 247 45.23 4.11 6.61
N ALA A 248 44.63 5.07 7.30
CA ALA A 248 43.87 4.85 8.53
C ALA A 248 42.36 4.93 8.24
N PRO A 249 41.61 3.81 8.33
CA PRO A 249 40.15 3.86 8.27
C PRO A 249 39.59 4.63 9.49
N GLY A 250 38.45 5.30 9.30
CA GLY A 250 37.80 5.99 10.42
C GLY A 250 37.31 5.00 11.48
N ASN A 251 37.41 5.39 12.76
CA ASN A 251 37.00 4.54 13.88
C ASN A 251 35.46 4.59 14.01
N ASN A 252 34.81 3.48 13.71
CA ASN A 252 33.35 3.31 13.68
C ASN A 252 32.55 4.36 12.88
N ALA A 253 33.23 5.13 12.05
CA ALA A 253 32.67 6.09 11.13
C ALA A 253 33.50 6.12 9.84
N TYR A 254 32.89 6.34 8.71
CA TYR A 254 33.60 6.43 7.42
C TYR A 254 34.48 7.67 7.38
N ALA A 255 35.76 7.49 7.11
CA ALA A 255 36.71 8.55 6.81
C ALA A 255 36.99 8.59 5.32
N LEU A 256 37.03 9.81 4.73
CA LEU A 256 37.47 10.02 3.36
C LEU A 256 38.99 9.89 3.29
N ILE A 257 39.48 9.01 2.43
CA ILE A 257 40.88 8.90 2.06
C ILE A 257 41.05 9.53 0.68
N SER A 258 41.92 10.49 0.55
CA SER A 258 42.12 11.23 -0.71
C SER A 258 43.60 11.29 -1.04
N ASN A 259 43.95 10.95 -2.28
CA ASN A 259 45.31 10.95 -2.80
C ASN A 259 45.29 11.47 -4.24
N SER A 260 46.47 11.82 -4.78
CA SER A 260 46.65 12.12 -6.18
C SER A 260 47.68 11.14 -6.76
N VAL A 261 47.34 10.53 -7.89
CA VAL A 261 48.17 9.54 -8.59
C VAL A 261 48.36 9.98 -10.05
N VAL A 262 49.53 9.73 -10.64
CA VAL A 262 49.81 10.06 -12.03
C VAL A 262 49.93 8.77 -12.84
N ALA A 263 49.10 8.64 -13.87
CA ALA A 263 49.22 7.52 -14.80
C ALA A 263 50.49 7.67 -15.65
N PRO A 264 51.34 6.63 -15.80
CA PRO A 264 52.52 6.69 -16.66
C PRO A 264 52.16 6.94 -18.13
N ALA A 265 53.09 7.48 -18.90
CA ALA A 265 52.89 7.64 -20.34
C ALA A 265 52.54 6.29 -21.00
N GLY A 266 51.48 6.30 -21.82
CA GLY A 266 50.98 5.10 -22.51
C GLY A 266 50.03 4.25 -21.70
N ALA A 267 49.73 4.55 -20.44
CA ALA A 267 48.70 3.83 -19.67
C ALA A 267 47.30 4.11 -20.24
N THR A 268 46.52 3.03 -20.44
CA THR A 268 45.14 3.10 -20.91
C THR A 268 44.17 2.41 -19.91
N ALA A 269 44.69 1.69 -18.93
CA ALA A 269 43.93 1.05 -17.90
C ALA A 269 44.69 0.98 -16.57
N ALA A 270 43.97 1.01 -15.48
CA ALA A 270 44.45 0.83 -14.12
C ALA A 270 43.80 -0.38 -13.43
N SER A 271 44.51 -0.98 -12.49
CA SER A 271 43.96 -1.91 -11.50
C SER A 271 44.04 -1.27 -10.12
N ILE A 272 42.92 -1.15 -9.45
CA ILE A 272 42.83 -0.64 -8.07
C ILE A 272 42.79 -1.83 -7.13
N ILE A 273 43.74 -1.88 -6.19
CA ILE A 273 43.91 -2.99 -5.25
C ILE A 273 43.84 -2.45 -3.82
N PHE A 274 43.06 -3.10 -3.01
CA PHE A 274 43.02 -2.89 -1.56
C PHE A 274 43.55 -4.10 -0.82
N ARG A 275 44.29 -3.88 0.24
CA ARG A 275 44.86 -4.91 1.10
C ARG A 275 44.56 -4.60 2.55
N VAL A 276 44.03 -5.56 3.27
CA VAL A 276 43.91 -5.53 4.72
C VAL A 276 44.70 -6.70 5.29
N ALA A 277 45.66 -6.41 6.14
CA ALA A 277 46.45 -7.41 6.84
C ALA A 277 46.26 -7.28 8.36
N GLY A 278 46.02 -8.39 9.03
CA GLY A 278 45.93 -8.47 10.50
C GLY A 278 47.30 -8.75 11.11
N ALA A 279 47.49 -8.37 12.37
CA ALA A 279 48.70 -8.71 13.11
C ALA A 279 48.79 -10.24 13.35
N ALA A 280 50.00 -10.77 13.42
CA ALA A 280 50.27 -12.18 13.73
C ALA A 280 50.13 -12.44 15.26
N VAL A 281 49.08 -11.92 15.89
CA VAL A 281 48.80 -12.05 17.33
C VAL A 281 47.49 -12.80 17.48
N PRO A 282 47.48 -13.96 18.14
CA PRO A 282 46.25 -14.71 18.40
C PRO A 282 45.16 -13.86 19.06
N SER A 283 43.92 -14.09 18.71
CA SER A 283 42.69 -13.41 19.22
C SER A 283 42.48 -11.95 18.78
N GLN A 284 43.30 -11.39 17.93
CA GLN A 284 43.01 -10.09 17.32
C GLN A 284 42.19 -10.26 16.01
N SER A 285 41.20 -9.40 15.84
CA SER A 285 40.41 -9.35 14.60
C SER A 285 40.12 -7.90 14.23
N ALA A 286 40.01 -7.66 12.93
CA ALA A 286 39.57 -6.38 12.42
C ALA A 286 38.53 -6.58 11.29
N THR A 287 37.55 -5.71 11.26
CA THR A 287 36.57 -5.60 10.19
C THR A 287 36.65 -4.19 9.60
N ILE A 288 37.00 -4.12 8.32
CA ILE A 288 37.13 -2.84 7.58
C ILE A 288 36.09 -2.81 6.48
N GLN A 289 35.33 -1.75 6.45
CA GLN A 289 34.32 -1.52 5.39
C GLN A 289 34.81 -0.42 4.45
N PHE A 290 34.59 -0.65 3.15
CA PHE A 290 34.98 0.25 2.05
C PHE A 290 33.73 0.68 1.29
N ASP A 291 33.72 1.92 0.81
CA ASP A 291 32.65 2.47 0.01
C ASP A 291 33.13 3.62 -0.91
N ASP A 292 32.35 3.92 -1.96
CA ASP A 292 32.54 5.06 -2.86
C ASP A 292 33.97 5.24 -3.38
N VAL A 293 34.50 4.23 -4.05
CA VAL A 293 35.85 4.28 -4.64
C VAL A 293 35.84 5.07 -5.95
N ALA A 294 36.68 6.08 -6.07
CA ALA A 294 36.77 6.91 -7.27
C ALA A 294 38.23 7.16 -7.71
N LEU A 295 38.46 7.09 -9.02
CA LEU A 295 39.73 7.44 -9.67
C LEU A 295 39.40 8.43 -10.79
N GLY A 296 39.51 9.74 -10.54
CA GLY A 296 39.20 10.80 -11.52
C GLY A 296 38.72 12.11 -10.87
N SER A 297 38.53 13.13 -11.67
CA SER A 297 37.97 14.42 -11.22
C SER A 297 36.44 14.33 -11.09
N GLY A 298 35.97 13.78 -10.02
CA GLY A 298 34.54 13.74 -9.74
C GLY A 298 34.26 12.74 -8.62
N THR A 299 33.79 13.21 -7.51
CA THR A 299 33.20 12.42 -6.45
C THR A 299 31.79 12.05 -6.91
N SER A 300 31.61 10.99 -7.66
CA SER A 300 30.29 10.50 -7.99
C SER A 300 30.17 9.01 -7.76
N GLY A 301 30.03 8.70 -6.48
CA GLY A 301 29.15 7.62 -6.12
C GLY A 301 27.68 8.09 -6.18
N PRO A 302 26.66 7.23 -6.03
CA PRO A 302 25.31 7.70 -5.76
C PRO A 302 25.33 8.49 -4.45
N GLY A 303 25.44 9.80 -4.56
CA GLY A 303 25.78 10.74 -3.48
C GLY A 303 26.85 11.73 -3.89
N SER A 304 27.07 11.99 -5.20
CA SER A 304 27.77 13.20 -5.65
C SER A 304 27.22 14.38 -4.88
N PRO A 305 28.09 15.36 -4.47
CA PRO A 305 27.57 16.59 -3.90
C PRO A 305 26.65 17.20 -4.94
N VAL A 306 25.36 17.00 -4.70
CA VAL A 306 24.31 17.76 -5.34
C VAL A 306 24.73 19.21 -5.12
N GLN A 307 24.97 19.97 -6.17
CA GLN A 307 25.15 21.41 -6.03
C GLN A 307 23.86 21.91 -5.38
N THR A 308 23.93 22.27 -4.10
CA THR A 308 22.80 22.85 -3.40
C THR A 308 22.82 24.34 -3.61
N ASN A 309 21.97 24.83 -4.48
CA ASN A 309 21.68 26.24 -4.59
C ASN A 309 20.60 26.61 -3.58
N VAL A 310 20.72 27.70 -2.89
CA VAL A 310 19.62 28.29 -2.13
C VAL A 310 18.83 29.15 -3.09
N LEU A 311 17.65 28.71 -3.47
CA LEU A 311 16.75 29.49 -4.30
C LEU A 311 16.08 30.60 -3.50
N ALA A 312 15.96 31.77 -4.10
CA ALA A 312 15.04 32.81 -3.64
C ALA A 312 13.62 32.37 -3.98
N GLY A 313 12.98 31.67 -3.06
CA GLY A 313 11.54 31.40 -3.12
C GLY A 313 10.74 32.59 -2.58
N SER A 314 9.50 32.74 -2.99
CA SER A 314 8.58 33.67 -2.36
C SER A 314 7.82 32.97 -1.22
N ALA A 315 7.69 33.66 -0.08
CA ALA A 315 6.86 33.22 1.03
C ALA A 315 5.80 34.29 1.28
N ARG A 316 4.53 33.93 1.27
CA ARG A 316 3.42 34.86 1.50
C ARG A 316 2.41 34.28 2.49
N PRO A 317 1.84 35.16 3.37
CA PRO A 317 0.74 34.71 4.22
C PRO A 317 -0.48 34.35 3.36
N VAL A 318 -1.10 33.21 3.67
CA VAL A 318 -2.32 32.73 3.02
C VAL A 318 -3.31 32.21 4.04
N ALA A 319 -4.59 32.24 3.68
CA ALA A 319 -5.63 31.43 4.30
C ALA A 319 -5.82 30.16 3.47
N ARG A 320 -5.74 29.01 4.09
CA ARG A 320 -6.18 27.74 3.52
C ARG A 320 -7.67 27.58 3.85
N ILE A 321 -8.49 27.48 2.82
CA ILE A 321 -9.93 27.26 2.95
C ILE A 321 -10.20 25.85 2.46
N SER A 322 -10.68 24.98 3.35
CA SER A 322 -10.96 23.59 3.04
C SER A 322 -12.41 23.22 3.29
N TRP A 323 -12.92 22.28 2.55
CA TRP A 323 -14.27 21.73 2.68
C TRP A 323 -14.30 20.27 2.31
N LEU A 324 -15.23 19.54 2.91
CA LEU A 324 -15.51 18.18 2.50
C LEU A 324 -16.27 18.19 1.18
N THR A 325 -15.81 17.40 0.22
CA THR A 325 -16.43 17.27 -1.10
C THR A 325 -17.26 16.01 -1.21
N GLU A 326 -18.22 16.02 -2.12
CA GLU A 326 -18.89 14.83 -2.61
C GLU A 326 -18.22 14.38 -3.93
N ALA A 327 -17.98 13.10 -4.06
CA ALA A 327 -17.29 12.57 -5.23
C ALA A 327 -18.09 12.84 -6.51
N GLY A 328 -17.42 13.35 -7.54
CA GLY A 328 -18.01 13.74 -8.80
C GLY A 328 -18.76 15.07 -8.82
N ALA A 329 -18.94 15.73 -7.67
CA ALA A 329 -19.53 17.06 -7.65
C ALA A 329 -18.51 18.13 -8.07
N GLU A 330 -18.93 19.10 -8.85
CA GLU A 330 -18.11 20.26 -9.20
C GLU A 330 -18.24 21.34 -8.14
N TYR A 331 -17.10 21.88 -7.69
CA TYR A 331 -17.03 22.97 -6.72
C TYR A 331 -16.36 24.19 -7.34
N GLN A 332 -17.09 25.30 -7.35
CA GLN A 332 -16.57 26.59 -7.79
C GLN A 332 -16.43 27.50 -6.58
N ALA A 333 -15.22 27.79 -6.17
CA ALA A 333 -14.95 28.84 -5.22
C ALA A 333 -15.11 30.21 -5.89
N SER A 334 -15.68 31.18 -5.17
CA SER A 334 -15.82 32.57 -5.63
C SER A 334 -15.52 33.51 -4.49
N SER A 335 -15.02 34.70 -4.79
CA SER A 335 -14.73 35.72 -3.80
C SER A 335 -15.36 37.06 -4.12
N THR A 336 -15.57 37.87 -3.06
CA THR A 336 -15.98 39.27 -3.17
C THR A 336 -15.38 40.08 -2.03
N PRO A 337 -14.98 41.34 -2.25
CA PRO A 337 -14.52 42.20 -1.16
C PRO A 337 -15.67 42.73 -0.25
N HIS A 338 -16.90 42.66 -0.69
CA HIS A 338 -18.08 43.16 0.05
C HIS A 338 -19.28 42.23 -0.13
N LEU A 339 -19.93 41.83 0.98
CA LEU A 339 -21.14 40.99 0.96
C LEU A 339 -22.33 41.62 0.22
N SER A 340 -22.40 42.92 0.21
CA SER A 340 -23.46 43.70 -0.47
C SER A 340 -23.22 43.87 -1.98
N ALA A 341 -22.02 43.48 -2.48
CA ALA A 341 -21.72 43.55 -3.90
C ALA A 341 -22.45 42.39 -4.63
N GLY A 342 -23.32 42.70 -5.55
CA GLY A 342 -24.05 41.69 -6.32
C GLY A 342 -23.17 40.85 -7.26
N SER A 343 -21.85 41.03 -7.27
CA SER A 343 -20.91 40.30 -8.13
C SER A 343 -19.91 39.49 -7.32
N TRP A 344 -19.80 38.21 -7.62
CA TRP A 344 -18.80 37.32 -7.13
C TRP A 344 -17.82 36.96 -8.25
N THR A 345 -16.54 36.99 -7.98
CA THR A 345 -15.51 36.60 -8.94
C THR A 345 -15.13 35.14 -8.72
N ASN A 346 -15.26 34.33 -9.75
CA ASN A 346 -14.85 32.93 -9.70
C ASN A 346 -13.34 32.81 -9.51
N LEU A 347 -12.93 31.89 -8.65
CA LEU A 347 -11.55 31.56 -8.34
C LEU A 347 -11.20 30.24 -9.04
N PRO A 348 -10.30 30.25 -10.04
CA PRO A 348 -9.86 29.00 -10.66
C PRO A 348 -8.94 28.21 -9.70
N PRO A 349 -8.85 26.85 -9.85
CA PRO A 349 -9.62 26.04 -10.77
C PRO A 349 -11.02 25.70 -10.26
N VAL A 350 -11.88 25.16 -11.13
CA VAL A 350 -13.03 24.35 -10.72
C VAL A 350 -12.48 23.05 -10.12
N ILE A 351 -12.98 22.66 -8.97
CA ILE A 351 -12.52 21.46 -8.25
C ILE A 351 -13.61 20.40 -8.41
N ILE A 352 -13.23 19.24 -8.92
CA ILE A 352 -14.10 18.06 -8.92
C ILE A 352 -13.86 17.33 -7.61
N GLY A 353 -14.92 17.17 -6.81
CA GLY A 353 -14.84 16.49 -5.54
C GLY A 353 -14.52 15.01 -5.70
N ASP A 354 -13.67 14.51 -4.82
CA ASP A 354 -13.28 13.08 -4.75
C ASP A 354 -13.91 12.38 -3.54
N GLY A 355 -14.75 13.09 -2.77
CA GLY A 355 -15.30 12.64 -1.50
C GLY A 355 -14.38 12.93 -0.30
N GLY A 356 -13.22 13.52 -0.54
CA GLY A 356 -12.25 13.93 0.46
C GLY A 356 -12.38 15.41 0.84
N ILE A 357 -11.37 15.92 1.56
CA ILE A 357 -11.27 17.33 1.90
C ILE A 357 -10.43 18.04 0.87
N GLU A 358 -11.06 18.90 0.08
CA GLU A 358 -10.39 19.77 -0.86
C GLU A 358 -10.10 21.15 -0.26
N ALA A 359 -9.13 21.86 -0.82
CA ALA A 359 -8.75 23.17 -0.31
C ALA A 359 -8.21 24.11 -1.38
N ILE A 360 -8.43 25.41 -1.18
CA ILE A 360 -7.75 26.47 -1.92
C ILE A 360 -6.90 27.34 -0.97
N LEU A 361 -5.81 27.91 -1.51
CA LEU A 361 -4.97 28.86 -0.80
C LEU A 361 -5.29 30.27 -1.29
N ARG A 362 -5.54 31.20 -0.38
CA ARG A 362 -5.84 32.62 -0.70
C ARG A 362 -4.81 33.55 -0.06
N PRO A 363 -4.15 34.41 -0.84
CA PRO A 363 -3.27 35.43 -0.29
C PRO A 363 -4.02 36.38 0.66
N MET A 364 -3.46 36.59 1.84
CA MET A 364 -4.00 37.53 2.83
C MET A 364 -3.53 38.98 2.53
N THR A 365 -3.89 39.50 1.37
CA THR A 365 -3.42 40.82 0.88
C THR A 365 -4.45 41.92 0.97
N GLN A 366 -5.71 41.58 1.23
CA GLN A 366 -6.83 42.53 1.32
C GLN A 366 -7.33 42.69 2.75
N ALA A 367 -7.91 43.82 3.07
CA ALA A 367 -8.45 44.11 4.40
C ALA A 367 -9.66 43.24 4.76
N ALA A 368 -10.43 42.80 3.77
CA ALA A 368 -11.49 41.82 3.91
C ALA A 368 -11.73 41.15 2.55
N GLU A 369 -11.95 39.84 2.57
CA GLU A 369 -12.38 39.04 1.42
C GLU A 369 -13.42 38.04 1.93
N PHE A 370 -14.56 37.92 1.21
CA PHE A 370 -15.57 36.92 1.48
C PHE A 370 -15.44 35.82 0.43
N ILE A 371 -15.51 34.58 0.88
CA ILE A 371 -15.37 33.40 0.00
C ILE A 371 -16.58 32.50 0.18
N ARG A 372 -17.10 32.03 -0.94
CA ARG A 372 -18.10 30.97 -0.97
C ARG A 372 -17.64 29.86 -1.88
N VAL A 373 -18.08 28.66 -1.60
CA VAL A 373 -17.95 27.50 -2.47
C VAL A 373 -19.37 27.10 -2.88
N ALA A 374 -19.62 27.06 -4.18
CA ALA A 374 -20.88 26.58 -4.73
C ALA A 374 -20.67 25.17 -5.31
N THR A 375 -21.64 24.30 -5.07
CA THR A 375 -21.65 22.95 -5.64
C THR A 375 -22.62 22.89 -6.82
N GLN A 376 -22.26 22.17 -7.87
CA GLN A 376 -23.24 21.62 -8.80
C GLN A 376 -23.51 20.17 -8.38
N ALA A 377 -24.77 19.78 -8.34
CA ALA A 377 -25.10 18.39 -8.05
C ALA A 377 -24.43 17.49 -9.10
N PRO A 378 -23.83 16.34 -8.72
CA PRO A 378 -23.39 15.36 -9.68
C PRO A 378 -24.55 14.93 -10.59
N PRO A 379 -24.27 14.45 -11.82
CA PRO A 379 -25.32 13.91 -12.67
C PRO A 379 -26.09 12.83 -11.89
N GLU A 380 -27.42 12.95 -11.91
CA GLU A 380 -28.28 11.98 -11.22
C GLU A 380 -27.96 10.58 -11.73
N PRO A 381 -27.74 9.60 -10.83
CA PRO A 381 -27.59 8.20 -11.24
C PRO A 381 -28.85 7.77 -12.02
N PRO A 382 -28.72 6.75 -12.91
CA PRO A 382 -29.87 6.23 -13.63
C PRO A 382 -31.07 6.08 -12.71
N THR A 383 -32.23 6.61 -13.09
CA THR A 383 -33.39 6.90 -12.25
C THR A 383 -33.94 5.74 -11.39
N ASN A 384 -33.37 4.55 -11.50
CA ASN A 384 -33.82 3.32 -10.80
C ASN A 384 -32.73 2.64 -9.95
N MET A 385 -31.47 3.10 -9.98
CA MET A 385 -30.40 2.44 -9.23
C MET A 385 -30.43 2.87 -7.77
N VAL A 386 -30.24 1.90 -6.85
CA VAL A 386 -30.16 2.13 -5.41
C VAL A 386 -28.70 1.98 -4.95
N PRO A 387 -28.11 2.95 -4.24
CA PRO A 387 -26.74 2.82 -3.74
C PRO A 387 -26.62 1.67 -2.73
N LEU A 388 -25.45 1.04 -2.68
CA LEU A 388 -25.17 -0.06 -1.74
C LEU A 388 -25.24 0.38 -0.29
N PHE A 389 -24.67 1.54 -0.01
CA PHE A 389 -24.55 2.11 1.32
C PHE A 389 -24.89 3.58 1.29
N ASP A 390 -25.65 4.03 2.27
CA ASP A 390 -26.10 5.41 2.43
C ASP A 390 -26.09 5.83 3.91
N ALA A 391 -26.58 7.02 4.21
CA ALA A 391 -26.62 7.55 5.57
C ALA A 391 -27.50 6.73 6.55
N SER A 392 -28.33 5.82 6.06
CA SER A 392 -29.14 4.91 6.89
C SER A 392 -28.41 3.60 7.23
N THR A 393 -27.28 3.33 6.60
CA THR A 393 -26.51 2.09 6.81
C THR A 393 -25.96 2.04 8.24
N PRO A 394 -26.20 0.95 9.00
CA PRO A 394 -25.61 0.77 10.32
C PRO A 394 -24.09 0.67 10.22
N LEU A 395 -23.40 1.53 10.98
CA LEU A 395 -21.94 1.64 10.94
C LEU A 395 -21.31 0.98 12.17
N GLU A 396 -20.23 0.24 11.96
CA GLU A 396 -19.34 -0.20 13.04
C GLU A 396 -18.66 1.00 13.71
N ALA A 397 -18.21 0.80 14.97
CA ALA A 397 -17.50 1.85 15.71
C ALA A 397 -16.22 2.30 15.00
N PRO A 398 -15.84 3.57 15.06
CA PRO A 398 -14.62 4.06 14.43
C PRO A 398 -13.37 3.49 15.10
N ILE A 399 -12.34 3.23 14.30
CA ILE A 399 -11.02 2.75 14.77
C ILE A 399 -10.29 3.83 15.59
N SER A 400 -10.48 5.08 15.27
CA SER A 400 -9.82 6.19 15.96
C SER A 400 -10.81 7.26 16.37
N ILE A 401 -10.67 7.72 17.62
CA ILE A 401 -11.49 8.81 18.19
C ILE A 401 -10.52 9.80 18.82
N ASP A 402 -10.53 11.02 18.34
CA ASP A 402 -9.75 12.11 18.95
C ASP A 402 -10.63 12.98 19.84
N THR A 403 -10.22 13.11 21.12
CA THR A 403 -10.93 13.91 22.11
C THR A 403 -10.00 14.98 22.68
N PRO A 404 -10.52 16.00 23.39
CA PRO A 404 -9.68 16.96 24.11
C PRO A 404 -8.72 16.33 25.13
N THR A 405 -9.02 15.14 25.64
CA THR A 405 -8.26 14.48 26.71
C THR A 405 -7.37 13.34 26.26
N ALA A 406 -7.67 12.69 25.14
CA ALA A 406 -6.87 11.59 24.59
C ALA A 406 -7.25 11.31 23.13
N ARG A 407 -6.32 10.71 22.39
CA ARG A 407 -6.62 9.98 21.16
C ARG A 407 -6.76 8.50 21.51
N TYR A 408 -7.88 7.93 21.15
CA TYR A 408 -8.16 6.50 21.29
C TYR A 408 -7.94 5.84 19.94
N THR A 409 -7.26 4.69 19.93
CA THR A 409 -7.12 3.85 18.74
C THR A 409 -7.46 2.41 19.11
N TYR A 410 -8.40 1.83 18.37
CA TYR A 410 -8.89 0.47 18.58
C TYR A 410 -8.46 -0.39 17.39
N ILE A 411 -7.70 -1.43 17.64
CA ILE A 411 -7.21 -2.32 16.60
C ILE A 411 -7.23 -3.75 17.06
N ALA A 412 -7.59 -4.67 16.18
CA ALA A 412 -7.32 -6.08 16.39
C ALA A 412 -5.99 -6.44 15.77
N ASP A 413 -5.28 -7.33 16.42
CA ASP A 413 -4.10 -7.92 15.79
C ASP A 413 -4.03 -9.41 16.14
N ARG A 414 -3.71 -10.19 15.15
CA ARG A 414 -3.24 -11.53 15.35
C ARG A 414 -1.77 -11.47 15.74
N ALA A 415 -1.33 -12.21 16.70
CA ALA A 415 0.07 -12.28 17.07
C ALA A 415 0.95 -12.60 15.87
N ARG A 416 1.33 -11.56 15.16
CA ARG A 416 2.22 -11.66 14.03
C ARG A 416 3.65 -11.65 14.53
N ASP A 417 4.34 -12.70 14.22
CA ASP A 417 5.73 -12.84 14.60
C ASP A 417 6.61 -11.81 13.88
N ARG A 418 7.27 -10.95 14.64
CA ARG A 418 8.35 -10.13 14.11
C ARG A 418 9.42 -10.99 13.45
N HIS A 419 9.69 -12.16 13.98
CA HIS A 419 10.63 -13.13 13.42
C HIS A 419 10.18 -13.71 12.07
N ALA A 420 8.92 -13.59 11.67
CA ALA A 420 8.49 -13.92 10.32
C ALA A 420 9.21 -13.08 9.25
N ARG A 421 9.72 -11.92 9.63
CA ARG A 421 10.53 -11.05 8.77
C ARG A 421 12.01 -11.40 8.81
N GLU A 422 12.39 -12.27 9.71
CA GLU A 422 13.76 -12.66 9.96
C GLU A 422 13.95 -14.05 9.36
N ALA A 423 14.81 -14.23 8.39
CA ALA A 423 15.05 -15.51 7.69
C ALA A 423 15.56 -16.67 8.59
N VAL A 424 15.35 -16.57 9.92
CA VAL A 424 15.77 -17.59 10.90
C VAL A 424 14.78 -18.75 10.99
N PHE A 425 13.52 -18.54 10.64
CA PHE A 425 12.46 -19.53 10.77
C PHE A 425 12.04 -20.05 9.41
N ASN A 426 12.29 -21.35 9.18
CA ASN A 426 11.97 -22.02 7.92
C ASN A 426 10.57 -22.66 7.93
N SER A 427 9.83 -22.59 9.02
CA SER A 427 8.47 -23.11 9.12
C SER A 427 7.57 -22.11 9.83
N TYR A 428 6.46 -21.79 9.19
CA TYR A 428 5.56 -20.73 9.59
C TYR A 428 4.24 -21.30 10.08
N ASP A 429 4.26 -21.98 11.24
CA ASP A 429 3.05 -22.46 11.92
C ASP A 429 2.07 -21.30 12.21
N HIS A 430 2.55 -20.08 12.25
CA HIS A 430 1.76 -18.89 12.47
C HIS A 430 0.88 -18.50 11.27
N TYR A 431 1.00 -19.17 10.12
CA TYR A 431 0.03 -19.06 9.04
C TYR A 431 -1.13 -20.05 9.15
N LEU A 432 -1.08 -20.97 10.10
CA LEU A 432 -2.19 -21.87 10.39
C LEU A 432 -3.35 -21.08 11.03
N SER A 433 -4.56 -21.23 10.52
CA SER A 433 -5.72 -20.46 10.97
C SER A 433 -6.00 -20.63 12.46
N TRP A 434 -6.05 -21.87 12.94
CA TRP A 434 -6.29 -22.16 14.35
C TRP A 434 -5.20 -21.65 15.29
N TYR A 435 -3.96 -21.54 14.82
CA TYR A 435 -2.87 -20.91 15.56
C TYR A 435 -3.14 -19.42 15.79
N TRP A 436 -3.63 -18.73 14.77
CA TRP A 436 -3.94 -17.31 14.87
C TRP A 436 -5.20 -17.03 15.67
N GLU A 437 -6.20 -17.93 15.60
CA GLU A 437 -7.43 -17.80 16.38
C GLU A 437 -7.16 -17.68 17.89
N GLN A 438 -6.23 -18.45 18.43
CA GLN A 438 -5.88 -18.38 19.86
C GLN A 438 -4.88 -17.26 20.19
N ARG A 439 -4.34 -16.54 19.20
CA ARG A 439 -3.37 -15.44 19.40
C ARG A 439 -3.92 -14.09 18.98
N MET A 440 -5.21 -13.99 18.79
CA MET A 440 -5.85 -12.70 18.54
C MET A 440 -5.75 -11.82 19.79
N ALA A 441 -5.45 -10.55 19.59
CA ALA A 441 -5.52 -9.51 20.61
C ALA A 441 -6.41 -8.37 20.13
N ASN A 442 -7.29 -7.89 20.98
CA ASN A 442 -7.97 -6.63 20.79
C ASN A 442 -7.22 -5.57 21.59
N ILE A 443 -6.79 -4.51 20.94
CA ILE A 443 -5.88 -3.50 21.50
C ILE A 443 -6.57 -2.15 21.50
N GLU A 444 -6.60 -1.50 22.66
CA GLU A 444 -6.97 -0.09 22.83
C GLU A 444 -5.70 0.69 23.19
N ILE A 445 -5.40 1.72 22.40
CA ILE A 445 -4.29 2.64 22.64
C ILE A 445 -4.86 3.98 23.05
N ILE A 446 -4.49 4.46 24.24
CA ILE A 446 -4.96 5.72 24.81
C ILE A 446 -3.76 6.67 24.85
N ASP A 447 -3.66 7.55 23.87
CA ASP A 447 -2.58 8.52 23.73
C ASP A 447 -3.01 9.87 24.30
N ARG A 448 -2.33 10.30 25.37
CA ARG A 448 -2.56 11.59 26.05
C ARG A 448 -1.45 12.61 25.76
N VAL A 449 -0.45 12.23 24.98
CA VAL A 449 0.69 13.10 24.67
C VAL A 449 0.21 14.31 23.87
N GLY A 450 0.62 15.51 24.30
CA GLY A 450 0.19 16.77 23.70
C GLY A 450 -1.20 17.24 24.08
N LYS A 451 -1.97 16.46 24.88
CA LYS A 451 -3.29 16.89 25.37
C LYS A 451 -3.15 17.76 26.61
N ALA A 452 -3.78 18.95 26.57
CA ALA A 452 -3.65 19.92 27.65
C ALA A 452 -4.18 19.40 29.00
N GLY A 453 -3.39 19.56 30.06
CA GLY A 453 -3.76 19.14 31.41
C GLY A 453 -3.78 17.62 31.63
N GLN A 454 -3.36 16.83 30.64
CA GLN A 454 -3.35 15.38 30.76
C GLN A 454 -1.94 14.86 31.07
N PRO A 455 -1.81 13.68 31.72
CA PRO A 455 -0.54 13.02 31.90
C PRO A 455 0.06 12.65 30.52
N GLN A 456 1.32 13.00 30.31
CA GLN A 456 1.98 12.83 29.00
C GLN A 456 2.50 11.39 28.82
N HIS A 457 1.58 10.44 28.57
CA HIS A 457 1.88 9.04 28.38
C HIS A 457 0.89 8.36 27.45
N ILE A 458 1.23 7.16 27.00
CA ILE A 458 0.38 6.27 26.22
C ILE A 458 0.08 5.05 27.07
N THR A 459 -1.20 4.68 27.19
CA THR A 459 -1.65 3.45 27.83
C THR A 459 -2.08 2.47 26.74
N PHE A 460 -1.62 1.23 26.84
CA PHE A 460 -2.03 0.11 26.00
C PHE A 460 -2.84 -0.85 26.85
N ASN A 461 -4.11 -0.97 26.54
CA ASN A 461 -4.98 -2.01 27.07
C ASN A 461 -5.15 -3.06 25.98
N TYR A 462 -5.03 -4.33 26.33
CA TYR A 462 -5.31 -5.38 25.34
C TYR A 462 -5.96 -6.59 25.99
N THR A 463 -6.81 -7.23 25.21
CA THR A 463 -7.60 -8.39 25.60
C THR A 463 -7.23 -9.57 24.73
N THR A 464 -6.98 -10.72 25.37
CA THR A 464 -6.77 -12.01 24.71
C THR A 464 -7.73 -13.04 25.26
N GLN A 465 -8.05 -14.08 24.50
CA GLN A 465 -8.89 -15.19 24.96
C GLN A 465 -8.08 -16.37 25.54
N ASP A 466 -6.77 -16.31 25.46
CA ASP A 466 -5.86 -17.25 26.12
C ASP A 466 -4.97 -16.50 27.12
N LEU A 467 -4.77 -17.11 28.30
CA LEU A 467 -3.93 -16.54 29.33
C LEU A 467 -2.46 -16.49 28.87
N LEU A 468 -1.83 -15.30 28.96
CA LEU A 468 -0.42 -15.10 28.66
C LEU A 468 0.45 -15.31 29.92
N ASN A 469 1.58 -16.01 29.77
CA ASN A 469 2.54 -16.21 30.85
C ASN A 469 3.97 -16.44 30.29
N PRO A 470 4.83 -15.43 30.33
CA PRO A 470 4.59 -14.04 30.75
C PRO A 470 3.85 -13.22 29.69
N ALA A 471 3.13 -12.18 30.11
CA ALA A 471 2.54 -11.17 29.24
C ALA A 471 3.57 -10.05 28.97
N GLU A 472 4.56 -10.35 28.15
CA GLU A 472 5.59 -9.36 27.81
C GLU A 472 5.06 -8.29 26.86
N PHE A 473 5.35 -7.04 27.17
CA PHE A 473 5.07 -5.88 26.36
C PHE A 473 6.38 -5.14 26.06
N ARG A 474 6.73 -5.04 24.80
CA ARG A 474 7.99 -4.45 24.35
C ARG A 474 7.73 -3.22 23.50
N THR A 475 8.56 -2.21 23.69
CA THR A 475 8.53 -1.02 22.85
C THR A 475 9.90 -0.75 22.26
N PHE A 476 9.91 -0.39 20.98
CA PHE A 476 11.12 -0.04 20.24
C PHE A 476 10.95 1.38 19.73
N PHE A 477 11.79 2.27 20.21
CA PHE A 477 11.85 3.62 19.64
C PHE A 477 12.84 3.64 18.49
N ARG A 478 12.62 4.51 17.52
CA ARG A 478 13.44 4.54 16.33
C ARG A 478 14.93 4.77 16.56
N GLY A 479 15.74 4.13 15.72
CA GLY A 479 17.17 4.04 15.84
C GLY A 479 17.68 2.69 16.32
N ILE A 480 16.78 1.74 16.61
CA ILE A 480 17.14 0.38 16.99
C ILE A 480 17.52 -0.40 15.73
N SER A 481 18.69 -1.02 15.73
CA SER A 481 19.23 -1.76 14.61
C SER A 481 19.26 -3.26 14.80
N THR A 482 19.09 -3.75 16.03
CA THR A 482 19.14 -5.17 16.35
C THR A 482 18.10 -5.59 17.38
N VAL A 483 17.81 -6.89 17.41
CA VAL A 483 16.93 -7.50 18.43
C VAL A 483 17.46 -7.32 19.86
N ALA A 484 18.77 -7.18 20.03
CA ALA A 484 19.39 -6.97 21.34
C ALA A 484 19.13 -5.57 21.93
N GLU A 485 18.66 -4.64 21.12
CA GLU A 485 18.39 -3.24 21.52
C GLU A 485 16.94 -3.03 21.96
N TYR A 486 16.37 -3.99 22.69
CA TYR A 486 15.05 -3.83 23.27
C TYR A 486 15.00 -2.68 24.26
N ASN A 487 14.15 -1.71 24.00
CA ASN A 487 13.84 -0.66 24.95
C ASN A 487 12.54 -1.02 25.69
N ASN A 488 12.50 -0.70 26.99
CA ASN A 488 11.30 -0.86 27.81
C ASN A 488 10.63 -2.23 27.69
N ASN A 489 11.40 -3.31 27.88
CA ASN A 489 10.81 -4.62 28.07
C ASN A 489 10.13 -4.66 29.43
N GLN A 490 8.80 -4.78 29.44
CA GLN A 490 8.01 -4.82 30.66
C GLN A 490 7.01 -5.98 30.61
N ILE A 491 6.53 -6.40 31.78
CA ILE A 491 5.44 -7.34 31.90
C ILE A 491 4.15 -6.53 32.05
N ALA A 492 3.20 -6.72 31.14
CA ALA A 492 1.90 -6.11 31.26
C ALA A 492 1.14 -6.67 32.44
N THR A 493 0.39 -5.81 33.10
CA THR A 493 -0.39 -6.20 34.28
C THR A 493 -1.70 -6.84 33.85
N LEU A 494 -1.99 -8.04 34.31
CA LEU A 494 -3.31 -8.64 34.20
C LEU A 494 -4.27 -7.89 35.14
N VAL A 495 -5.23 -7.17 34.56
CA VAL A 495 -6.19 -6.34 35.31
C VAL A 495 -7.41 -7.13 35.72
N SER A 496 -7.90 -7.97 34.82
CA SER A 496 -9.10 -8.79 35.05
C SER A 496 -9.15 -10.01 34.12
N SER A 497 -9.91 -11.00 34.53
CA SER A 497 -10.36 -12.11 33.70
C SER A 497 -11.88 -12.25 33.82
N ASN A 498 -12.58 -12.13 32.71
CA ASN A 498 -14.04 -12.08 32.68
C ASN A 498 -14.58 -13.11 31.67
N PRO A 499 -15.80 -13.62 31.84
CA PRO A 499 -16.45 -14.36 30.75
C PRO A 499 -16.50 -13.51 29.47
N SER A 500 -16.09 -14.11 28.36
CA SER A 500 -16.15 -13.47 27.06
C SER A 500 -17.59 -13.39 26.53
N ALA A 501 -17.82 -12.48 25.60
CA ALA A 501 -19.04 -12.48 24.78
C ALA A 501 -19.18 -13.76 23.95
N THR A 502 -18.05 -14.41 23.61
CA THR A 502 -18.05 -15.75 22.98
C THR A 502 -18.32 -16.81 24.05
N PRO A 503 -19.40 -17.60 23.93
CA PRO A 503 -19.73 -18.62 24.91
C PRO A 503 -18.60 -19.63 25.15
N GLY A 504 -18.24 -19.85 26.43
CA GLY A 504 -17.18 -20.77 26.82
C GLY A 504 -15.77 -20.20 26.81
N GLU A 505 -15.57 -18.96 26.36
CA GLU A 505 -14.29 -18.26 26.35
C GLU A 505 -14.13 -17.31 27.55
N THR A 506 -12.91 -16.93 27.83
CA THR A 506 -12.54 -15.97 28.89
C THR A 506 -11.72 -14.84 28.28
N ASP A 507 -12.09 -13.60 28.60
CA ASP A 507 -11.33 -12.40 28.21
C ASP A 507 -10.32 -12.08 29.32
N TYR A 508 -9.04 -12.19 29.00
CA TYR A 508 -7.91 -11.78 29.86
C TYR A 508 -7.47 -10.36 29.45
N ASN A 509 -7.68 -9.42 30.37
CA ASN A 509 -7.42 -8.00 30.10
C ASN A 509 -6.11 -7.54 30.73
N TYR A 510 -5.24 -6.99 29.92
CA TYR A 510 -3.90 -6.52 30.31
C TYR A 510 -3.77 -5.03 30.10
N THR A 511 -2.88 -4.39 30.88
CA THR A 511 -2.50 -2.99 30.70
C THR A 511 -0.99 -2.80 30.77
N ALA A 512 -0.48 -1.89 29.94
CA ALA A 512 0.90 -1.42 29.97
C ALA A 512 0.95 0.09 29.68
N THR A 513 1.96 0.79 30.17
CA THR A 513 2.08 2.24 30.00
C THR A 513 3.48 2.61 29.52
N VAL A 514 3.56 3.52 28.57
CA VAL A 514 4.79 4.08 28.03
C VAL A 514 4.83 5.58 28.33
N THR A 515 5.85 6.02 29.07
CA THR A 515 5.95 7.40 29.58
C THR A 515 7.11 8.18 28.95
N GLN A 516 8.09 7.48 28.39
CA GLN A 516 9.38 8.05 27.97
C GLN A 516 9.83 7.46 26.65
N ASN A 517 10.55 8.24 25.87
CA ASN A 517 11.32 7.75 24.74
C ASN A 517 12.69 7.26 25.24
N ALA A 518 12.83 5.95 25.40
CA ALA A 518 14.02 5.33 25.93
C ALA A 518 15.25 5.47 25.02
N ASN A 519 15.03 5.71 23.73
CA ASN A 519 16.10 5.84 22.76
C ASN A 519 16.65 7.27 22.62
N ASP A 520 16.03 8.23 23.32
CA ASP A 520 16.43 9.64 23.32
C ASP A 520 16.59 10.14 24.76
N GLY A 521 17.54 9.56 25.49
CA GLY A 521 17.90 9.94 26.84
C GLY A 521 16.79 9.83 27.89
N ASN A 522 15.79 8.99 27.66
CA ASN A 522 14.59 8.85 28.51
C ASN A 522 13.77 10.16 28.64
N ARG A 523 13.81 11.01 27.62
CA ARG A 523 12.94 12.19 27.63
C ARG A 523 11.46 11.80 27.58
N ALA A 524 10.61 12.72 27.98
CA ALA A 524 9.17 12.56 27.80
C ALA A 524 8.81 12.33 26.35
N LEU A 525 7.73 11.58 26.11
CA LEU A 525 7.18 11.38 24.77
C LEU A 525 6.77 12.72 24.14
N ALA A 526 6.93 12.82 22.84
CA ALA A 526 6.52 13.97 22.04
C ALA A 526 5.68 13.54 20.84
N ILE A 527 4.81 14.43 20.37
CA ILE A 527 4.05 14.23 19.12
C ILE A 527 5.03 13.95 17.98
N GLY A 528 4.76 12.92 17.20
CA GLY A 528 5.60 12.46 16.10
C GLY A 528 6.64 11.39 16.49
N ASP A 529 6.80 11.07 17.78
CA ASP A 529 7.64 9.93 18.19
C ASP A 529 7.08 8.65 17.58
N ARG A 530 7.97 7.84 17.01
CA ARG A 530 7.63 6.54 16.42
C ARG A 530 7.89 5.45 17.45
N VAL A 531 6.85 4.74 17.81
CA VAL A 531 6.90 3.65 18.78
C VAL A 531 6.50 2.37 18.09
N GLU A 532 7.45 1.49 17.82
CA GLU A 532 7.14 0.12 17.42
C GLU A 532 6.77 -0.67 18.68
N ILE A 533 5.66 -1.34 18.66
CA ILE A 533 5.11 -2.08 19.78
C ILE A 533 5.13 -3.56 19.44
N GLU A 534 5.53 -4.37 20.42
CA GLU A 534 5.44 -5.83 20.33
C GLU A 534 4.74 -6.38 21.57
N ILE A 535 3.64 -7.09 21.37
CA ILE A 535 2.98 -7.87 22.41
C ILE A 535 3.40 -9.32 22.24
N SER A 536 4.11 -9.86 23.23
CA SER A 536 4.58 -11.24 23.19
C SER A 536 3.50 -12.20 23.65
N MET A 537 3.08 -13.09 22.76
CA MET A 537 1.99 -14.05 22.98
C MET A 537 2.53 -15.38 23.50
N PHE A 538 3.10 -15.39 24.70
CA PHE A 538 3.41 -16.62 25.43
C PHE A 538 2.13 -17.19 26.04
N LEU A 539 1.54 -18.16 25.37
CA LEU A 539 0.32 -18.81 25.86
C LEU A 539 0.66 -19.73 27.02
N ASN A 540 -0.07 -19.59 28.15
CA ASN A 540 0.12 -20.44 29.33
C ASN A 540 -0.25 -21.90 29.05
N ALA A 541 -1.34 -22.12 28.31
CA ALA A 541 -1.83 -23.44 27.92
C ALA A 541 -2.43 -23.35 26.51
N PRO A 542 -1.62 -23.44 25.43
CA PRO A 542 -2.13 -23.34 24.09
C PRO A 542 -3.11 -24.47 23.78
N ARG A 543 -4.25 -24.12 23.22
CA ARG A 543 -5.26 -25.08 22.77
C ARG A 543 -4.75 -25.92 21.61
N HIS A 544 -3.93 -25.30 20.76
CA HIS A 544 -3.36 -25.89 19.57
C HIS A 544 -1.93 -25.41 19.36
N GLY A 545 -1.13 -26.24 18.69
CA GLY A 545 0.25 -25.92 18.35
C GLY A 545 1.18 -25.78 19.53
N ARG A 546 2.16 -24.91 19.40
CA ARG A 546 3.20 -24.69 20.43
C ARG A 546 2.88 -23.50 21.30
N ASN A 547 3.44 -23.51 22.51
CA ASN A 547 3.33 -22.42 23.45
C ASN A 547 4.37 -21.32 23.27
N ASN A 548 5.13 -21.38 22.19
CA ASN A 548 6.12 -20.37 21.88
C ASN A 548 5.51 -19.00 21.78
N TYR A 549 6.39 -18.05 21.97
CA TYR A 549 6.20 -16.67 21.73
C TYR A 549 6.19 -16.32 20.24
N TYR A 550 5.24 -15.51 19.85
CA TYR A 550 5.24 -14.75 18.63
C TYR A 550 4.66 -13.38 18.93
N GLY A 551 5.43 -12.33 18.63
CA GLY A 551 5.05 -10.97 18.94
C GLY A 551 4.21 -10.32 17.85
N THR A 552 3.13 -9.72 18.25
CA THR A 552 2.41 -8.74 17.44
C THR A 552 3.23 -7.48 17.30
N THR A 553 3.44 -7.01 16.09
CA THR A 553 4.24 -5.82 15.81
C THR A 553 3.42 -4.76 15.09
N LEU A 554 3.33 -3.58 15.70
CA LEU A 554 2.63 -2.39 15.19
C LEU A 554 3.56 -1.20 15.24
N LEU A 555 3.40 -0.24 14.31
CA LEU A 555 4.00 1.08 14.42
C LEU A 555 2.96 2.10 14.82
N TYR A 556 3.12 2.67 16.00
CA TYR A 556 2.31 3.79 16.48
C TYR A 556 3.09 5.10 16.35
N VAL A 557 2.49 6.10 15.77
CA VAL A 557 3.04 7.46 15.73
C VAL A 557 2.28 8.32 16.72
N VAL A 558 2.99 8.84 17.72
CA VAL A 558 2.40 9.63 18.81
C VAL A 558 1.63 10.82 18.25
N GLY A 559 0.38 10.97 18.65
CA GLY A 559 -0.55 11.99 18.17
C GLY A 559 -1.19 11.70 16.79
N GLN A 560 -0.75 10.69 16.07
CA GLN A 560 -1.31 10.32 14.75
C GLN A 560 -2.06 8.99 14.77
N GLY A 561 -1.57 8.00 15.51
CA GLY A 561 -2.16 6.67 15.58
C GLY A 561 -1.35 5.60 14.84
N ILE A 562 -2.00 4.48 14.50
CA ILE A 562 -1.43 3.42 13.67
C ILE A 562 -1.38 3.88 12.23
N VAL A 563 -0.27 3.65 11.57
CA VAL A 563 -0.03 4.04 10.17
C VAL A 563 0.55 2.87 9.39
N PRO A 564 0.33 2.80 8.07
CA PRO A 564 1.09 1.89 7.21
C PRO A 564 2.58 2.18 7.33
N TRP A 565 3.40 1.13 7.43
CA TRP A 565 4.82 1.27 7.74
C TRP A 565 5.68 0.23 7.02
N ALA A 566 6.97 0.50 6.93
CA ALA A 566 7.98 -0.41 6.42
C ALA A 566 9.27 -0.30 7.21
N GLN A 567 10.15 -1.28 7.10
CA GLN A 567 11.49 -1.21 7.67
C GLN A 567 12.42 -0.36 6.81
N GLY A 568 13.42 0.25 7.43
CA GLY A 568 14.25 1.27 6.82
C GLY A 568 14.90 0.88 5.48
N ASN A 569 15.51 -0.30 5.41
CA ASN A 569 16.17 -0.76 4.18
C ASN A 569 15.22 -1.02 3.01
N ASP A 570 13.94 -1.07 3.28
CA ASP A 570 12.89 -1.35 2.30
C ASP A 570 12.16 -0.11 1.84
N MET A 571 12.46 1.02 2.43
CA MET A 571 11.95 2.31 1.98
C MET A 571 12.38 2.64 0.54
N GLY A 572 13.45 2.03 0.05
CA GLY A 572 13.85 2.10 -1.36
C GLY A 572 12.92 1.36 -2.30
N PHE A 573 12.13 0.44 -1.78
CA PHE A 573 11.11 -0.29 -2.54
C PHE A 573 11.64 -0.96 -3.80
N ASN A 574 12.81 -1.54 -3.71
CA ASN A 574 13.45 -2.22 -4.84
C ASN A 574 12.87 -3.60 -5.14
N GLY A 575 11.74 -3.95 -4.52
CA GLY A 575 11.02 -5.21 -4.76
C GLY A 575 11.66 -6.43 -4.13
N GLY A 576 12.78 -6.25 -3.42
CA GLY A 576 13.44 -7.30 -2.68
C GLY A 576 12.75 -7.60 -1.36
N ILE A 577 12.69 -8.85 -0.98
CA ILE A 577 12.46 -9.26 0.39
C ILE A 577 13.76 -9.01 1.12
N VAL A 578 13.70 -8.35 2.26
CA VAL A 578 14.87 -8.24 3.12
C VAL A 578 15.20 -9.62 3.65
N GLY A 579 16.21 -10.20 3.07
CA GLY A 579 16.62 -11.55 3.39
C GLY A 579 17.44 -11.68 4.64
N ASN A 580 17.59 -10.65 5.48
CA ASN A 580 18.47 -10.76 6.61
C ASN A 580 17.90 -10.13 7.88
N VAL A 581 17.81 -10.95 8.78
CA VAL A 581 17.32 -10.93 10.10
C VAL A 581 17.89 -9.97 11.07
N ASN A 582 19.14 -9.69 11.00
CA ASN A 582 19.84 -8.82 11.95
C ASN A 582 20.06 -7.44 11.33
N GLN A 583 19.21 -7.06 10.40
CA GLN A 583 19.31 -5.79 9.72
C GLN A 583 18.78 -4.65 10.56
N SER A 584 19.07 -3.46 10.13
CA SER A 584 18.42 -2.28 10.65
C SER A 584 16.91 -2.49 10.66
N LEU A 585 16.35 -2.54 11.84
CA LEU A 585 14.93 -2.73 12.08
C LEU A 585 14.20 -1.41 12.28
N ASP A 586 14.78 -0.33 11.77
CA ASP A 586 14.15 0.98 11.80
C ASP A 586 12.84 0.93 11.05
N SER A 587 11.75 1.22 11.74
CA SER A 587 10.41 1.28 11.20
C SER A 587 10.01 2.71 10.90
N TYR A 588 9.51 2.94 9.69
CA TYR A 588 9.09 4.25 9.23
C TYR A 588 7.67 4.20 8.72
N PRO A 589 6.85 5.25 8.93
CA PRO A 589 5.63 5.42 8.19
C PRO A 589 5.91 5.36 6.68
N LEU A 590 5.10 4.61 5.94
CA LEU A 590 5.14 4.65 4.50
C LEU A 590 4.70 6.04 4.02
N PRO A 591 5.33 6.60 2.99
CA PRO A 591 4.83 7.82 2.36
C PRO A 591 3.45 7.56 1.73
N THR A 592 2.58 8.55 1.73
CA THR A 592 1.18 8.39 1.31
C THR A 592 1.02 7.91 -0.14
N ASN A 593 1.94 8.26 -1.04
CA ASN A 593 1.96 7.74 -2.40
C ASN A 593 2.32 6.25 -2.52
N ALA A 594 2.69 5.60 -1.40
CA ALA A 594 2.83 4.15 -1.32
C ALA A 594 1.53 3.46 -0.88
N TRP A 595 0.53 4.18 -0.38
CA TRP A 595 -0.67 3.63 0.23
C TRP A 595 -1.70 3.21 -0.83
N LEU A 596 -1.44 2.11 -1.56
CA LEU A 596 -2.37 1.64 -2.60
C LEU A 596 -3.77 1.35 -2.05
N GLY A 597 -3.89 0.89 -0.81
CA GLY A 597 -5.15 0.60 -0.12
C GLY A 597 -5.48 1.58 1.02
N GLY A 598 -4.99 2.82 1.00
CA GLY A 598 -5.18 3.75 2.09
C GLY A 598 -4.60 3.20 3.40
N LEU A 599 -5.31 3.34 4.53
CA LEU A 599 -4.87 2.80 5.84
C LEU A 599 -4.88 1.27 5.92
N THR A 600 -5.52 0.56 4.99
CA THR A 600 -5.47 -0.91 4.93
C THR A 600 -4.13 -1.42 4.41
N THR A 601 -3.27 -0.52 3.89
CA THR A 601 -2.02 -0.86 3.23
C THR A 601 -1.07 -1.61 4.14
N LEU A 602 -0.47 -2.68 3.59
CA LEU A 602 0.52 -3.51 4.26
C LEU A 602 1.91 -3.21 3.74
N PRO A 603 2.94 -3.23 4.61
CA PRO A 603 4.31 -3.29 4.12
C PRO A 603 4.47 -4.55 3.26
N TYR A 604 5.05 -4.42 2.06
CA TYR A 604 5.19 -5.55 1.15
C TYR A 604 6.13 -6.65 1.67
N GLN A 605 6.94 -6.33 2.68
CA GLN A 605 7.83 -7.24 3.36
C GLN A 605 7.25 -7.89 4.59
N TYR A 606 5.99 -7.97 4.64
CA TYR A 606 5.31 -8.55 5.77
C TYR A 606 5.75 -10.00 6.04
N SER A 607 6.25 -10.67 5.04
CA SER A 607 6.75 -12.03 5.14
C SER A 607 7.89 -12.25 4.15
N ASN A 608 8.88 -13.10 4.51
CA ASN A 608 9.88 -13.59 3.57
C ASN A 608 9.28 -14.52 2.51
N GLU A 609 8.05 -14.96 2.70
CA GLU A 609 7.35 -15.87 1.82
C GLU A 609 6.45 -15.09 0.87
N PRO A 610 6.81 -14.96 -0.41
CA PRO A 610 6.03 -14.21 -1.38
C PRO A 610 4.57 -14.68 -1.46
N GLU A 611 4.35 -15.99 -1.37
CA GLU A 611 3.05 -16.64 -1.49
C GLU A 611 2.07 -16.28 -0.36
N HIS A 612 2.54 -15.80 0.79
CA HIS A 612 1.65 -15.44 1.89
C HIS A 612 1.27 -13.96 1.93
N ARG A 613 1.77 -13.15 1.00
CA ARG A 613 1.51 -11.70 0.99
C ARG A 613 0.04 -11.35 0.89
N PHE A 614 -0.72 -12.07 0.08
CA PHE A 614 -2.15 -11.79 -0.12
C PHE A 614 -3.07 -12.45 0.92
N LYS A 615 -2.53 -13.16 1.90
CA LYS A 615 -3.30 -13.80 2.98
C LYS A 615 -3.38 -12.93 4.24
N GLN A 616 -2.88 -11.71 4.20
CA GLN A 616 -2.73 -10.84 5.36
C GLN A 616 -3.95 -9.95 5.56
N LEU A 617 -4.33 -9.73 6.81
CA LEU A 617 -5.41 -8.82 7.17
C LEU A 617 -4.98 -7.35 6.98
N ALA A 618 -5.96 -6.47 6.80
CA ALA A 618 -5.77 -5.03 6.67
C ALA A 618 -4.96 -4.45 7.84
N GLY A 619 -4.09 -3.46 7.56
CA GLY A 619 -3.23 -2.85 8.56
C GLY A 619 -3.96 -2.11 9.69
N ASN A 620 -5.21 -1.71 9.43
CA ASN A 620 -6.09 -0.96 10.34
C ASN A 620 -7.30 -1.79 10.81
N ILE A 621 -7.17 -3.10 10.94
CA ILE A 621 -8.33 -3.96 11.27
C ILE A 621 -8.92 -3.64 12.66
N ALA A 622 -10.24 -3.51 12.72
CA ALA A 622 -10.97 -3.22 13.95
C ALA A 622 -11.15 -4.46 14.84
N PRO A 623 -11.30 -4.30 16.16
CA PRO A 623 -11.56 -5.41 17.08
C PRO A 623 -12.77 -6.29 16.72
N THR A 624 -13.81 -5.68 16.16
CA THR A 624 -15.02 -6.40 15.70
C THR A 624 -14.77 -7.31 14.50
N ASN A 625 -13.71 -7.07 13.75
CA ASN A 625 -13.42 -7.76 12.49
C ASN A 625 -12.26 -8.76 12.58
N GLY A 626 -11.40 -8.67 13.59
CA GLY A 626 -10.22 -9.50 13.70
C GLY A 626 -10.49 -10.99 13.76
N LEU A 627 -11.25 -11.47 14.76
CA LEU A 627 -11.59 -12.88 14.88
C LEU A 627 -12.50 -13.38 13.75
N PRO A 628 -13.56 -12.65 13.30
CA PRO A 628 -14.31 -13.05 12.12
C PRO A 628 -13.47 -13.20 10.85
N PHE A 629 -12.46 -12.34 10.65
CA PHE A 629 -11.50 -12.48 9.55
C PHE A 629 -10.76 -13.83 9.63
N MET A 630 -10.26 -14.20 10.81
CA MET A 630 -9.52 -15.46 10.98
C MET A 630 -10.39 -16.70 10.78
N LEU A 631 -11.63 -16.66 11.27
CA LEU A 631 -12.59 -17.73 11.06
C LEU A 631 -13.01 -17.84 9.58
N GLY A 632 -13.15 -16.70 8.90
CA GLY A 632 -13.39 -16.65 7.46
C GLY A 632 -12.22 -17.20 6.63
N ARG A 633 -10.97 -16.93 7.07
CA ARG A 633 -9.78 -17.52 6.47
C ARG A 633 -9.81 -19.05 6.60
N ARG A 634 -10.16 -19.57 7.76
CA ARG A 634 -10.29 -21.01 7.97
C ARG A 634 -11.29 -21.62 6.98
N LEU A 635 -12.47 -21.02 6.82
CA LEU A 635 -13.48 -21.47 5.85
C LEU A 635 -12.99 -21.42 4.41
N HIS A 636 -12.32 -20.35 4.02
CA HIS A 636 -11.79 -20.18 2.66
C HIS A 636 -10.77 -21.25 2.28
N HIS A 637 -10.03 -21.76 3.25
CA HIS A 637 -9.01 -22.79 3.07
C HIS A 637 -9.50 -24.23 3.32
N THR A 638 -10.76 -24.40 3.71
CA THR A 638 -11.35 -25.71 4.03
C THR A 638 -11.90 -26.38 2.78
N ASP A 639 -11.64 -27.68 2.64
CA ASP A 639 -12.31 -28.58 1.71
C ASP A 639 -13.69 -28.91 2.23
N PHE A 640 -14.74 -28.54 1.53
CA PHE A 640 -16.13 -28.75 1.94
C PHE A 640 -16.61 -30.20 1.73
N GLY A 641 -15.76 -31.05 1.18
CA GLY A 641 -16.04 -32.50 1.07
C GLY A 641 -15.64 -33.28 2.31
N ASP A 642 -14.42 -33.06 2.83
CA ASP A 642 -13.86 -33.84 3.95
C ASP A 642 -13.44 -32.98 5.16
N GLY A 643 -13.62 -31.68 5.10
CA GLY A 643 -13.30 -30.74 6.18
C GLY A 643 -11.81 -30.48 6.38
N SER A 644 -10.94 -31.04 5.52
CA SER A 644 -9.50 -30.83 5.63
C SER A 644 -9.13 -29.40 5.24
N HIS A 645 -8.05 -28.90 5.84
CA HIS A 645 -7.53 -27.55 5.56
C HIS A 645 -6.35 -27.64 4.59
N SER A 646 -6.26 -26.71 3.64
CA SER A 646 -5.20 -26.69 2.62
C SER A 646 -3.78 -26.50 3.19
N GLU A 647 -3.66 -25.93 4.37
CA GLU A 647 -2.39 -25.79 5.09
C GLU A 647 -2.26 -26.92 6.11
N ALA A 648 -1.17 -27.68 6.05
CA ALA A 648 -0.94 -28.84 6.90
C ALA A 648 -0.93 -28.47 8.40
N GLY A 649 -1.41 -29.39 9.25
CA GLY A 649 -1.41 -29.23 10.70
C GLY A 649 -2.69 -28.61 11.26
N ASN A 650 -3.60 -28.08 10.44
CA ASN A 650 -4.92 -27.68 10.90
C ASN A 650 -5.80 -28.91 11.19
N PRO A 651 -6.69 -28.86 12.20
CA PRO A 651 -7.67 -29.92 12.44
C PRO A 651 -8.75 -29.96 11.36
N ILE A 652 -9.40 -31.09 11.23
CA ILE A 652 -10.60 -31.25 10.38
C ILE A 652 -11.69 -30.30 10.87
N PHE A 653 -12.30 -29.56 9.96
CA PHE A 653 -13.44 -28.70 10.24
C PHE A 653 -14.73 -29.49 10.03
N THR A 654 -15.09 -30.23 11.07
CA THR A 654 -16.13 -31.27 11.00
C THR A 654 -17.52 -30.73 10.65
N GLU A 655 -17.80 -29.46 10.96
CA GLU A 655 -19.09 -28.81 10.70
C GLU A 655 -19.36 -28.62 9.20
N HIS A 656 -18.32 -28.68 8.37
CA HIS A 656 -18.43 -28.47 6.92
C HIS A 656 -18.15 -29.72 6.09
N VAL A 657 -18.00 -30.86 6.74
CA VAL A 657 -17.81 -32.16 6.05
C VAL A 657 -19.09 -32.53 5.30
N GLY A 658 -18.95 -32.89 4.03
CA GLY A 658 -20.06 -33.35 3.19
C GLY A 658 -20.99 -32.25 2.67
N GLN A 659 -20.63 -30.97 2.81
CA GLN A 659 -21.40 -29.84 2.26
C GLN A 659 -21.10 -29.57 0.77
N LEU A 660 -20.08 -30.22 0.22
CA LEU A 660 -19.76 -30.10 -1.21
C LEU A 660 -20.92 -30.62 -2.05
N GLY A 661 -21.42 -29.79 -2.95
CA GLY A 661 -22.61 -30.08 -3.72
C GLY A 661 -22.47 -31.26 -4.67
N PRO A 662 -23.58 -31.74 -5.29
CA PRO A 662 -23.53 -32.91 -6.17
C PRO A 662 -22.61 -32.72 -7.35
N LYS A 663 -22.50 -31.49 -7.89
CA LYS A 663 -21.58 -31.10 -8.94
C LYS A 663 -20.78 -29.87 -8.52
N PHE A 664 -19.54 -29.77 -8.94
CA PHE A 664 -18.66 -28.68 -8.53
C PHE A 664 -17.44 -28.55 -9.48
N ILE A 665 -16.75 -27.43 -9.40
CA ILE A 665 -15.47 -27.19 -10.08
C ILE A 665 -14.32 -27.58 -9.15
N ASN A 666 -14.28 -27.06 -7.93
CA ASN A 666 -13.28 -27.34 -6.92
C ASN A 666 -13.88 -27.48 -5.52
N ARG A 667 -13.09 -28.01 -4.59
CA ARG A 667 -13.52 -28.38 -3.24
C ARG A 667 -13.30 -27.27 -2.21
N SER A 668 -12.43 -26.29 -2.53
CA SER A 668 -12.15 -25.11 -1.69
C SER A 668 -11.85 -23.89 -2.54
N CYS A 669 -12.01 -22.69 -1.98
CA CYS A 669 -11.74 -21.43 -2.70
C CYS A 669 -10.25 -21.29 -3.07
N VAL A 670 -9.34 -21.73 -2.20
CA VAL A 670 -7.90 -21.59 -2.38
C VAL A 670 -7.35 -22.42 -3.53
N GLU A 671 -8.06 -23.44 -3.98
CA GLU A 671 -7.65 -24.25 -5.15
C GLU A 671 -7.66 -23.44 -6.45
N CYS A 672 -8.62 -22.49 -6.60
CA CYS A 672 -8.66 -21.58 -7.75
C CYS A 672 -7.93 -20.27 -7.43
N HIS A 673 -8.13 -19.67 -6.26
CA HIS A 673 -7.45 -18.48 -5.80
C HIS A 673 -6.14 -18.83 -5.10
N ILE A 674 -5.15 -19.26 -5.89
CA ILE A 674 -3.87 -19.75 -5.35
C ILE A 674 -3.24 -18.67 -4.46
N ASN A 675 -3.13 -18.96 -3.17
CA ASN A 675 -2.63 -18.03 -2.15
C ASN A 675 -3.36 -16.65 -2.13
N ASN A 676 -4.67 -16.62 -2.45
CA ASN A 676 -5.49 -15.44 -2.72
C ASN A 676 -5.06 -14.62 -3.97
N GLY A 677 -4.15 -15.17 -4.74
CA GLY A 677 -3.73 -14.63 -6.03
C GLY A 677 -4.58 -15.18 -7.19
N ARG A 678 -3.96 -15.23 -8.36
CA ARG A 678 -4.59 -15.71 -9.59
C ARG A 678 -4.38 -17.21 -9.76
N ALA A 679 -5.30 -17.86 -10.47
CA ALA A 679 -5.02 -19.19 -11.01
C ALA A 679 -3.93 -19.10 -12.10
N LEU A 680 -3.20 -20.20 -12.29
CA LEU A 680 -2.16 -20.27 -13.31
C LEU A 680 -2.70 -20.82 -14.63
N PRO A 681 -2.16 -20.37 -15.77
CA PRO A 681 -2.42 -21.00 -17.06
C PRO A 681 -1.99 -22.47 -17.03
N ALA A 682 -2.73 -23.33 -17.73
CA ALA A 682 -2.37 -24.74 -17.87
C ALA A 682 -1.73 -25.02 -19.22
N GLY A 683 -0.94 -26.08 -19.29
CA GLY A 683 -0.36 -26.55 -20.53
C GLY A 683 -1.39 -27.20 -21.47
N VAL A 684 -1.03 -27.29 -22.76
CA VAL A 684 -1.86 -27.98 -23.77
C VAL A 684 -2.13 -29.44 -23.35
N GLY A 685 -3.37 -29.88 -23.45
CA GLY A 685 -3.83 -31.22 -23.11
C GLY A 685 -4.12 -31.42 -21.60
N THR A 686 -3.76 -30.47 -20.74
CA THR A 686 -4.02 -30.58 -19.30
C THR A 686 -5.46 -30.16 -18.98
N PRO A 687 -6.22 -30.94 -18.18
CA PRO A 687 -7.56 -30.55 -17.74
C PRO A 687 -7.51 -29.24 -16.94
N LEU A 688 -8.43 -28.33 -17.27
CA LEU A 688 -8.50 -26.99 -16.66
C LEU A 688 -9.36 -27.01 -15.40
N THR A 689 -8.94 -27.76 -14.40
CA THR A 689 -9.69 -27.99 -13.17
C THR A 689 -9.75 -26.78 -12.20
N LYS A 690 -8.97 -25.75 -12.44
CA LYS A 690 -8.93 -24.52 -11.64
C LYS A 690 -9.50 -23.30 -12.38
N TRP A 691 -10.26 -23.54 -13.43
CA TRP A 691 -10.87 -22.53 -14.28
C TRP A 691 -12.36 -22.62 -14.24
N VAL A 692 -13.04 -21.48 -14.37
CA VAL A 692 -14.48 -21.41 -14.54
C VAL A 692 -14.78 -21.30 -16.03
N PHE A 693 -15.58 -22.22 -16.56
CA PHE A 693 -16.18 -22.10 -17.87
C PHE A 693 -17.63 -21.68 -17.71
N LYS A 694 -17.91 -20.38 -17.86
CA LYS A 694 -19.30 -19.93 -17.97
C LYS A 694 -19.88 -20.45 -19.27
N VAL A 695 -21.13 -20.90 -19.24
CA VAL A 695 -21.83 -21.49 -20.38
C VAL A 695 -23.21 -20.88 -20.54
N GLY A 696 -23.64 -20.74 -21.80
CA GLY A 696 -24.91 -20.10 -22.12
C GLY A 696 -25.68 -20.81 -23.25
N SER A 697 -26.98 -20.60 -23.27
CA SER A 697 -27.85 -21.04 -24.35
C SER A 697 -27.80 -20.10 -25.55
N GLU A 698 -27.42 -18.85 -25.34
CA GLU A 698 -27.40 -17.81 -26.36
C GLU A 698 -26.30 -16.77 -26.08
N ALA A 699 -26.04 -15.90 -27.06
CA ALA A 699 -24.99 -14.89 -26.97
C ALA A 699 -25.22 -13.87 -25.83
N SER A 700 -26.41 -13.68 -25.35
CA SER A 700 -26.75 -12.83 -24.20
C SER A 700 -26.21 -13.38 -22.88
N GLY A 701 -25.81 -14.67 -22.81
CA GLY A 701 -25.33 -15.33 -21.59
C GLY A 701 -26.45 -15.92 -20.72
N SER A 702 -27.67 -16.09 -21.28
CA SER A 702 -28.74 -16.84 -20.58
C SER A 702 -28.23 -18.24 -20.21
N PRO A 703 -28.54 -18.77 -19.01
CA PRO A 703 -28.03 -20.06 -18.56
C PRO A 703 -28.29 -21.21 -19.53
N HIS A 704 -27.35 -22.13 -19.64
CA HIS A 704 -27.52 -23.30 -20.50
C HIS A 704 -28.57 -24.26 -19.89
N PRO A 705 -29.52 -24.82 -20.69
CA PRO A 705 -30.67 -25.55 -20.16
C PRO A 705 -30.34 -26.81 -19.35
N THR A 706 -29.14 -27.38 -19.51
CA THR A 706 -28.71 -28.60 -18.84
C THR A 706 -27.46 -28.46 -18.00
N LEU A 707 -26.65 -27.41 -18.23
CA LEU A 707 -25.38 -27.18 -17.52
C LEU A 707 -25.48 -26.01 -16.53
N GLY A 708 -26.61 -25.30 -16.49
CA GLY A 708 -26.68 -24.08 -15.66
C GLY A 708 -25.87 -22.93 -16.24
N SER A 709 -25.23 -22.14 -15.36
CA SER A 709 -24.43 -20.98 -15.73
C SER A 709 -22.95 -21.28 -15.87
N VAL A 710 -22.47 -22.40 -15.31
CA VAL A 710 -21.07 -22.85 -15.37
C VAL A 710 -20.99 -24.35 -15.65
N LEU A 711 -19.91 -24.80 -16.29
CA LEU A 711 -19.62 -26.21 -16.47
C LEU A 711 -18.91 -26.75 -15.22
N GLN A 712 -19.46 -27.82 -14.63
CA GLN A 712 -18.99 -28.44 -13.38
C GLN A 712 -18.34 -29.81 -13.66
N PRO A 713 -16.99 -29.89 -13.72
CA PRO A 713 -16.27 -31.08 -14.17
C PRO A 713 -16.17 -32.19 -13.12
N GLN A 714 -16.58 -31.94 -11.88
CA GLN A 714 -16.52 -32.92 -10.79
C GLN A 714 -17.92 -33.20 -10.21
N SER A 715 -18.06 -34.34 -9.55
CA SER A 715 -19.33 -34.75 -8.92
C SER A 715 -19.09 -35.63 -7.70
N THR A 716 -19.90 -35.44 -6.64
CA THR A 716 -19.99 -36.37 -5.49
C THR A 716 -20.92 -37.52 -5.79
N SER A 717 -21.85 -37.34 -6.74
CA SER A 717 -22.84 -38.36 -7.12
C SER A 717 -23.33 -38.17 -8.56
N GLY A 718 -23.35 -39.24 -9.33
CA GLY A 718 -23.79 -39.25 -10.72
C GLY A 718 -22.68 -38.80 -11.71
N PRO A 719 -23.05 -38.61 -12.99
CA PRO A 719 -22.09 -38.23 -14.03
C PRO A 719 -21.64 -36.79 -13.92
N THR A 720 -20.36 -36.53 -14.27
CA THR A 720 -19.81 -35.20 -14.42
C THR A 720 -20.28 -34.55 -15.74
N GLU A 721 -20.16 -33.27 -15.86
CA GLU A 721 -20.53 -32.51 -17.08
C GLU A 721 -19.44 -32.55 -18.15
N GLY A 722 -18.29 -33.13 -17.85
CA GLY A 722 -17.11 -33.24 -18.71
C GLY A 722 -16.01 -32.27 -18.30
N ASN A 723 -14.87 -32.42 -18.94
CA ASN A 723 -13.67 -31.59 -18.70
C ASN A 723 -13.36 -30.74 -19.92
N VAL A 724 -12.63 -29.67 -19.67
CA VAL A 724 -12.09 -28.81 -20.73
C VAL A 724 -10.55 -28.81 -20.64
N SER A 725 -9.91 -28.73 -21.78
CA SER A 725 -8.46 -28.54 -21.89
C SER A 725 -8.12 -27.56 -23.00
N ILE A 726 -6.91 -27.00 -22.99
CA ILE A 726 -6.40 -26.27 -24.14
C ILE A 726 -5.92 -27.27 -25.17
N ALA A 727 -6.59 -27.32 -26.34
CA ALA A 727 -6.19 -28.22 -27.42
C ALA A 727 -4.96 -27.72 -28.18
N SER A 728 -4.88 -26.41 -28.39
CA SER A 728 -3.80 -25.73 -29.12
C SER A 728 -3.86 -24.23 -28.87
N HIS A 729 -2.92 -23.51 -29.42
CA HIS A 729 -2.97 -22.04 -29.44
C HIS A 729 -3.00 -21.53 -30.89
N THR A 730 -3.81 -20.52 -31.14
CA THR A 730 -3.72 -19.70 -32.34
C THR A 730 -2.72 -18.58 -32.10
N THR A 731 -1.66 -18.53 -32.91
CA THR A 731 -0.57 -17.55 -32.76
C THR A 731 -0.80 -16.36 -33.69
N THR A 732 -0.75 -15.16 -33.13
CA THR A 732 -0.73 -13.89 -33.87
C THR A 732 0.64 -13.24 -33.70
N ASN A 733 1.35 -13.06 -34.80
CA ASN A 733 2.68 -12.41 -34.80
C ASN A 733 2.55 -10.93 -35.11
N GLY A 734 3.37 -10.11 -34.44
CA GLY A 734 3.46 -8.67 -34.65
C GLY A 734 4.88 -8.15 -34.46
N GLN A 735 5.05 -6.86 -34.61
CA GLN A 735 6.32 -6.16 -34.39
C GLN A 735 6.09 -4.88 -33.61
N TYR A 736 6.98 -4.55 -32.70
CA TYR A 736 7.08 -3.24 -32.09
C TYR A 736 7.52 -2.19 -33.12
N GLY A 737 7.41 -0.91 -32.77
CA GLY A 737 7.85 0.19 -33.64
C GLY A 737 9.35 0.16 -33.98
N ASP A 738 10.17 -0.48 -33.15
CA ASP A 738 11.60 -0.73 -33.38
C ASP A 738 11.90 -2.03 -34.17
N ALA A 739 10.87 -2.64 -34.79
CA ALA A 739 10.92 -3.88 -35.52
C ALA A 739 11.22 -5.15 -34.69
N THR A 740 11.31 -5.07 -33.36
CA THR A 740 11.41 -6.24 -32.48
C THR A 740 10.15 -7.10 -32.62
N PRO A 741 10.25 -8.40 -32.91
CA PRO A 741 9.07 -9.25 -33.10
C PRO A 741 8.45 -9.63 -31.74
N TYR A 742 7.13 -9.81 -31.73
CA TYR A 742 6.39 -10.44 -30.65
C TYR A 742 5.37 -11.45 -31.19
N SER A 743 4.92 -12.36 -30.33
CA SER A 743 3.88 -13.32 -30.67
C SER A 743 2.86 -13.45 -29.54
N LEU A 744 1.58 -13.38 -29.86
CA LEU A 744 0.48 -13.54 -28.93
C LEU A 744 -0.19 -14.90 -29.16
N GLN A 745 -0.65 -15.56 -28.08
CA GLN A 745 -1.24 -16.87 -28.14
C GLN A 745 -2.69 -16.87 -27.61
N LYS A 746 -3.66 -17.17 -28.47
CA LYS A 746 -5.06 -17.36 -28.08
C LYS A 746 -5.31 -18.86 -27.86
N PRO A 747 -5.82 -19.31 -26.69
CA PRO A 747 -6.11 -20.72 -26.45
C PRO A 747 -7.33 -21.16 -27.26
N ASN A 748 -7.24 -22.38 -27.82
CA ASN A 748 -8.36 -23.09 -28.42
C ASN A 748 -8.75 -24.22 -27.48
N TYR A 749 -10.00 -24.26 -27.04
CA TYR A 749 -10.47 -25.19 -26.04
C TYR A 749 -11.06 -26.45 -26.63
N ALA A 750 -10.81 -27.61 -26.00
CA ALA A 750 -11.45 -28.89 -26.30
C ALA A 750 -12.26 -29.36 -25.10
N PHE A 751 -13.48 -29.80 -25.38
CA PHE A 751 -14.40 -30.34 -24.40
C PHE A 751 -14.48 -31.86 -24.54
N THR A 752 -14.53 -32.58 -23.43
CA THR A 752 -14.73 -34.04 -23.43
C THR A 752 -16.19 -34.45 -23.60
N SER A 753 -17.12 -33.53 -23.35
CA SER A 753 -18.56 -33.61 -23.67
C SER A 753 -18.90 -32.75 -24.88
N ASN A 754 -20.17 -32.69 -25.27
CA ASN A 754 -20.59 -31.74 -26.30
C ASN A 754 -20.27 -30.31 -25.89
N ALA A 755 -19.45 -29.64 -26.70
CA ALA A 755 -19.07 -28.25 -26.43
C ALA A 755 -20.30 -27.34 -26.46
N PRO A 756 -20.54 -26.47 -25.46
CA PRO A 756 -21.58 -25.46 -25.53
C PRO A 756 -21.26 -24.47 -26.67
N THR A 757 -22.31 -23.98 -27.35
CA THR A 757 -22.11 -23.00 -28.43
C THR A 757 -21.56 -21.67 -27.89
N PHE A 758 -22.01 -21.27 -26.73
CA PHE A 758 -21.59 -20.03 -26.05
C PHE A 758 -20.93 -20.39 -24.72
N PHE A 759 -19.70 -19.96 -24.58
CA PHE A 759 -18.92 -20.12 -23.33
C PHE A 759 -17.89 -19.01 -23.16
N SER A 760 -17.49 -18.80 -21.92
CA SER A 760 -16.45 -17.87 -21.49
C SER A 760 -15.50 -18.55 -20.55
N ALA A 761 -14.24 -18.71 -20.96
CA ALA A 761 -13.17 -19.25 -20.10
C ALA A 761 -12.66 -18.17 -19.16
N ARG A 762 -12.61 -18.46 -17.86
CA ARG A 762 -12.16 -17.49 -16.84
C ARG A 762 -11.24 -18.12 -15.83
N ILE A 763 -10.15 -17.42 -15.51
CA ILE A 763 -9.29 -17.77 -14.38
C ILE A 763 -9.66 -16.93 -13.16
N ALA A 764 -9.41 -17.47 -11.97
CA ALA A 764 -9.62 -16.75 -10.73
C ALA A 764 -8.74 -15.49 -10.67
N ALA A 765 -9.31 -14.37 -10.24
CA ALA A 765 -8.60 -13.12 -10.01
C ALA A 765 -8.03 -13.07 -8.58
N GLN A 766 -7.09 -12.16 -8.33
CA GLN A 766 -6.61 -11.87 -6.97
C GLN A 766 -7.74 -11.30 -6.09
N LEU A 767 -7.68 -11.58 -4.79
CA LEU A 767 -8.75 -11.21 -3.84
C LEU A 767 -8.47 -9.94 -3.02
N VAL A 768 -7.24 -9.40 -3.05
CA VAL A 768 -6.86 -8.24 -2.21
C VAL A 768 -7.64 -6.98 -2.57
N GLY A 769 -8.05 -6.23 -1.57
CA GLY A 769 -8.69 -4.93 -1.71
C GLY A 769 -10.14 -4.94 -2.20
N LEU A 770 -10.80 -6.10 -2.31
CA LEU A 770 -12.17 -6.14 -2.85
C LEU A 770 -13.17 -5.37 -1.98
N GLY A 771 -13.02 -5.35 -0.66
CA GLY A 771 -13.86 -4.53 0.21
C GLY A 771 -13.69 -3.03 -0.04
N LEU A 772 -12.49 -2.57 -0.36
CA LEU A 772 -12.25 -1.17 -0.74
C LEU A 772 -12.96 -0.83 -2.05
N LEU A 773 -12.95 -1.73 -3.04
CA LEU A 773 -13.71 -1.54 -4.29
C LEU A 773 -15.22 -1.55 -4.05
N GLU A 774 -15.73 -2.38 -3.11
CA GLU A 774 -17.13 -2.35 -2.69
C GLU A 774 -17.50 -1.00 -2.06
N ALA A 775 -16.58 -0.43 -1.31
CA ALA A 775 -16.79 0.81 -0.57
C ALA A 775 -16.74 2.08 -1.44
N VAL A 776 -16.22 2.05 -2.67
CA VAL A 776 -16.27 3.20 -3.59
C VAL A 776 -17.71 3.57 -3.85
N SER A 777 -18.07 4.85 -3.76
CA SER A 777 -19.44 5.28 -4.00
C SER A 777 -19.86 5.07 -5.47
N GLU A 778 -21.14 4.78 -5.69
CA GLU A 778 -21.69 4.69 -7.04
C GLU A 778 -21.48 5.98 -7.83
N THR A 779 -21.64 7.10 -7.18
CA THR A 779 -21.44 8.43 -7.78
C THR A 779 -20.03 8.60 -8.32
N SER A 780 -19.01 8.17 -7.56
CA SER A 780 -17.60 8.23 -8.01
C SER A 780 -17.36 7.39 -9.28
N ILE A 781 -17.96 6.21 -9.36
CA ILE A 781 -17.80 5.32 -10.51
C ILE A 781 -18.59 5.87 -11.73
N LEU A 782 -19.82 6.33 -11.50
CA LEU A 782 -20.67 6.87 -12.55
C LEU A 782 -20.14 8.18 -13.13
N ALA A 783 -19.41 8.97 -12.35
CA ALA A 783 -18.73 10.17 -12.83
C ALA A 783 -17.61 9.88 -13.85
N LEU A 784 -17.12 8.65 -13.90
CA LEU A 784 -16.12 8.20 -14.88
C LEU A 784 -16.76 7.61 -16.15
N ALA A 785 -18.07 7.36 -16.14
CA ALA A 785 -18.77 6.74 -17.26
C ALA A 785 -19.09 7.76 -18.35
N ASP A 786 -18.87 7.37 -19.60
CA ASP A 786 -19.28 8.13 -20.80
C ASP A 786 -19.88 7.18 -21.86
N PRO A 787 -21.03 6.51 -21.56
CA PRO A 787 -21.55 5.42 -22.38
C PRO A 787 -21.88 5.82 -23.83
N ASP A 788 -22.04 7.10 -24.09
CA ASP A 788 -22.35 7.66 -25.42
C ASP A 788 -21.12 8.30 -26.10
N ASP A 789 -19.91 8.16 -25.50
CA ASP A 789 -18.65 8.77 -25.98
C ASP A 789 -18.84 10.27 -26.32
N THR A 790 -19.41 11.01 -25.37
CA THR A 790 -19.79 12.42 -25.57
C THR A 790 -18.60 13.33 -25.80
N ASN A 791 -17.44 12.94 -25.25
CA ASN A 791 -16.18 13.65 -25.41
C ASN A 791 -15.45 13.28 -26.72
N ALA A 792 -15.94 12.27 -27.45
CA ALA A 792 -15.43 11.76 -28.71
C ALA A 792 -13.97 11.30 -28.68
N ASP A 793 -13.55 10.69 -27.54
CA ASP A 793 -12.20 10.15 -27.39
C ASP A 793 -12.10 8.64 -27.71
N GLY A 794 -13.23 8.02 -28.05
CA GLY A 794 -13.34 6.61 -28.43
C GLY A 794 -13.41 5.66 -27.24
N ILE A 795 -13.64 6.17 -26.02
CA ILE A 795 -13.71 5.39 -24.79
C ILE A 795 -15.05 5.65 -24.11
N SER A 796 -15.92 4.64 -24.07
CA SER A 796 -17.28 4.80 -23.54
C SER A 796 -17.34 4.60 -22.02
N GLY A 797 -16.77 3.55 -21.48
CA GLY A 797 -16.86 3.21 -20.06
C GLY A 797 -18.31 3.07 -19.58
N ARG A 798 -18.89 1.88 -19.69
CA ARG A 798 -20.31 1.65 -19.36
C ARG A 798 -20.50 1.01 -17.99
N PRO A 799 -21.40 1.54 -17.11
CA PRO A 799 -21.75 0.87 -15.87
C PRO A 799 -22.58 -0.40 -16.13
N GLN A 800 -22.26 -1.49 -15.41
CA GLN A 800 -23.11 -2.69 -15.38
C GLN A 800 -24.14 -2.54 -14.25
N ILE A 801 -25.42 -2.54 -14.57
CA ILE A 801 -26.49 -2.55 -13.56
C ILE A 801 -26.97 -4.00 -13.39
N VAL A 802 -26.93 -4.48 -12.16
CA VAL A 802 -27.30 -5.85 -11.80
C VAL A 802 -28.45 -5.86 -10.80
N THR A 803 -29.25 -6.93 -10.80
CA THR A 803 -30.28 -7.13 -9.79
C THR A 803 -29.66 -7.74 -8.53
N ASP A 804 -29.81 -7.07 -7.39
CA ASP A 804 -29.40 -7.60 -6.09
C ASP A 804 -30.17 -8.90 -5.80
N PRO A 805 -29.50 -10.01 -5.53
CA PRO A 805 -30.19 -11.31 -5.39
C PRO A 805 -31.06 -11.41 -4.13
N VAL A 806 -30.87 -10.53 -3.14
CA VAL A 806 -31.61 -10.53 -1.87
C VAL A 806 -32.72 -9.49 -1.87
N THR A 807 -32.41 -8.26 -2.25
CA THR A 807 -33.37 -7.15 -2.20
C THR A 807 -34.14 -6.92 -3.49
N LEU A 808 -33.74 -7.58 -4.57
CA LEU A 808 -34.27 -7.43 -5.94
C LEU A 808 -34.18 -6.00 -6.48
N GLN A 809 -33.36 -5.16 -5.88
CA GLN A 809 -33.13 -3.79 -6.32
C GLN A 809 -32.02 -3.72 -7.38
N PRO A 810 -32.08 -2.78 -8.33
CA PRO A 810 -30.98 -2.54 -9.25
C PRO A 810 -29.79 -1.90 -8.53
N ARG A 811 -28.61 -2.47 -8.71
CA ARG A 811 -27.34 -2.05 -8.10
C ARG A 811 -26.25 -1.92 -9.16
N LEU A 812 -25.24 -1.09 -8.90
CA LEU A 812 -24.04 -1.04 -9.70
C LEU A 812 -23.19 -2.31 -9.47
N GLY A 813 -22.93 -3.06 -10.53
CA GLY A 813 -22.05 -4.21 -10.52
C GLY A 813 -20.58 -3.80 -10.44
N ARG A 814 -19.77 -4.57 -9.70
CA ARG A 814 -18.34 -4.27 -9.43
C ARG A 814 -17.45 -5.50 -9.52
N PHE A 815 -18.01 -6.69 -9.27
CA PHE A 815 -17.25 -7.93 -9.13
C PHE A 815 -17.54 -8.91 -10.26
N GLY A 816 -16.62 -9.84 -10.45
CA GLY A 816 -16.56 -10.68 -11.63
C GLY A 816 -15.90 -9.97 -12.81
N HIS A 817 -15.53 -10.71 -13.86
CA HIS A 817 -14.82 -10.17 -15.02
C HIS A 817 -15.69 -9.21 -15.87
N LYS A 818 -17.01 -9.33 -15.79
CA LYS A 818 -17.98 -8.46 -16.46
C LYS A 818 -18.89 -7.71 -15.48
N ALA A 819 -18.41 -7.43 -14.26
CA ALA A 819 -19.14 -6.69 -13.20
C ALA A 819 -20.53 -7.30 -12.88
N GLY A 820 -20.65 -8.62 -12.85
CA GLY A 820 -21.92 -9.34 -12.65
C GLY A 820 -22.45 -9.35 -11.22
N GLN A 821 -21.68 -8.89 -10.23
CA GLN A 821 -22.08 -8.84 -8.81
C GLN A 821 -21.79 -7.46 -8.20
N ALA A 822 -22.71 -6.98 -7.38
CA ALA A 822 -22.59 -5.67 -6.74
C ALA A 822 -21.80 -5.70 -5.41
N ARG A 823 -21.84 -6.80 -4.66
CA ARG A 823 -21.30 -6.94 -3.30
C ARG A 823 -20.30 -8.09 -3.20
N VAL A 824 -19.31 -7.95 -2.31
CA VAL A 824 -18.38 -9.03 -1.95
C VAL A 824 -19.14 -10.25 -1.43
N ARG A 825 -20.13 -10.05 -0.55
CA ARG A 825 -20.97 -11.11 -0.02
C ARG A 825 -21.70 -11.90 -1.13
N HIS A 826 -22.21 -11.20 -2.15
CA HIS A 826 -22.90 -11.84 -3.26
C HIS A 826 -21.93 -12.59 -4.18
N GLN A 827 -20.73 -12.03 -4.39
CA GLN A 827 -19.69 -12.71 -5.17
C GLN A 827 -19.21 -13.99 -4.47
N VAL A 828 -18.99 -13.96 -3.13
CA VAL A 828 -18.61 -15.13 -2.35
C VAL A 828 -19.72 -16.19 -2.40
N ALA A 829 -20.99 -15.79 -2.18
CA ALA A 829 -22.12 -16.69 -2.23
C ALA A 829 -22.33 -17.28 -3.63
N SER A 830 -22.09 -16.50 -4.71
CA SER A 830 -22.17 -16.98 -6.09
C SER A 830 -21.10 -18.06 -6.35
N ALA A 831 -19.85 -17.82 -5.92
CA ALA A 831 -18.77 -18.79 -6.08
C ALA A 831 -19.03 -20.08 -5.27
N LEU A 832 -19.54 -19.97 -4.04
CA LEU A 832 -19.98 -21.15 -3.26
C LEU A 832 -21.01 -21.96 -4.04
N ASN A 833 -21.99 -21.29 -4.64
CA ASN A 833 -23.08 -21.94 -5.38
C ASN A 833 -22.60 -22.56 -6.69
N THR A 834 -21.95 -21.78 -7.56
CA THR A 834 -21.59 -22.23 -8.92
C THR A 834 -20.36 -23.10 -8.95
N ASP A 835 -19.33 -22.80 -8.09
CA ASP A 835 -18.03 -23.45 -8.22
C ASP A 835 -17.88 -24.62 -7.26
N MET A 836 -18.63 -24.63 -6.13
CA MET A 836 -18.56 -25.65 -5.10
C MET A 836 -19.90 -26.39 -4.89
N GLY A 837 -20.99 -25.90 -5.46
CA GLY A 837 -22.32 -26.50 -5.27
C GLY A 837 -22.85 -26.33 -3.85
N VAL A 838 -22.45 -25.28 -3.11
CA VAL A 838 -22.87 -25.01 -1.74
C VAL A 838 -23.92 -23.90 -1.71
N THR A 839 -25.11 -24.21 -1.20
CA THR A 839 -26.20 -23.24 -1.11
C THR A 839 -26.07 -22.32 0.09
N THR A 840 -26.54 -21.08 -0.07
CA THR A 840 -26.57 -20.03 0.95
C THR A 840 -27.95 -19.38 0.97
N ALA A 841 -28.25 -18.54 1.97
CA ALA A 841 -29.47 -17.72 1.95
C ALA A 841 -29.52 -16.73 0.76
N VAL A 842 -28.39 -16.33 0.21
CA VAL A 842 -28.30 -15.47 -0.99
C VAL A 842 -28.65 -16.24 -2.25
N PHE A 843 -28.16 -17.47 -2.39
CA PHE A 843 -28.46 -18.39 -3.50
C PHE A 843 -28.91 -19.73 -2.94
N PRO A 844 -30.24 -19.88 -2.64
CA PRO A 844 -30.80 -21.08 -2.00
C PRO A 844 -31.07 -22.24 -2.99
N LYS A 845 -30.72 -22.08 -4.24
CA LYS A 845 -30.86 -23.08 -5.32
C LYS A 845 -29.48 -23.34 -5.91
N LEU A 846 -29.18 -24.60 -6.17
CA LEU A 846 -27.99 -24.96 -6.92
C LEU A 846 -28.09 -24.46 -8.36
N ASP A 847 -26.95 -24.25 -9.00
CA ASP A 847 -26.89 -23.81 -10.41
C ASP A 847 -27.54 -24.83 -11.33
N GLY A 848 -28.47 -24.36 -12.18
CA GLY A 848 -29.27 -25.21 -13.06
C GLY A 848 -30.49 -25.87 -12.42
N GLU A 849 -30.71 -25.77 -11.09
CA GLU A 849 -31.84 -26.35 -10.38
C GLU A 849 -33.01 -25.35 -10.27
N THR A 850 -34.23 -25.89 -10.29
CA THR A 850 -35.46 -25.09 -10.15
C THR A 850 -35.94 -24.99 -8.69
N ASN A 851 -35.59 -25.97 -7.86
CA ASN A 851 -36.03 -26.04 -6.48
C ASN A 851 -34.92 -25.62 -5.54
N GLY A 852 -35.23 -24.81 -4.52
CA GLY A 852 -34.33 -24.46 -3.44
C GLY A 852 -34.54 -25.35 -2.21
N GLY A 853 -33.50 -25.41 -1.39
CA GLY A 853 -33.48 -26.06 -0.08
C GLY A 853 -33.10 -25.10 1.05
N PRO A 854 -33.00 -25.60 2.29
CA PRO A 854 -32.34 -24.81 3.34
C PRO A 854 -30.87 -24.55 2.96
N ALA A 855 -30.36 -23.39 3.36
CA ALA A 855 -28.96 -23.05 3.14
C ALA A 855 -28.03 -24.05 3.84
N GLU A 856 -27.07 -24.60 3.11
CA GLU A 856 -26.05 -25.51 3.64
C GLU A 856 -24.98 -24.74 4.43
N LEU A 857 -24.58 -23.57 3.94
CA LEU A 857 -23.73 -22.64 4.68
C LEU A 857 -24.58 -21.55 5.32
N GLY A 858 -24.53 -21.46 6.66
CA GLY A 858 -25.25 -20.45 7.43
C GLY A 858 -24.74 -19.02 7.21
N ASP A 859 -25.59 -18.04 7.50
CA ASP A 859 -25.28 -16.61 7.32
C ASP A 859 -24.06 -16.15 8.11
N THR A 860 -23.81 -16.69 9.31
CA THR A 860 -22.65 -16.36 10.13
C THR A 860 -21.34 -16.73 9.41
N ASP A 861 -21.27 -17.89 8.79
CA ASP A 861 -20.06 -18.35 8.11
C ASP A 861 -19.89 -17.66 6.75
N LEU A 862 -20.99 -17.37 6.06
CA LEU A 862 -20.95 -16.54 4.87
C LEU A 862 -20.47 -15.11 5.20
N ASP A 863 -20.88 -14.54 6.35
CA ASP A 863 -20.39 -13.24 6.80
C ASP A 863 -18.89 -13.28 7.15
N ARG A 864 -18.42 -14.33 7.84
CA ARG A 864 -16.99 -14.55 8.12
C ARG A 864 -16.15 -14.63 6.85
N MET A 865 -16.60 -15.41 5.85
CA MET A 865 -15.93 -15.48 4.54
C MET A 865 -15.94 -14.12 3.82
N THR A 866 -17.05 -13.40 3.90
CA THR A 866 -17.17 -12.04 3.35
C THR A 866 -16.16 -11.09 4.00
N ARG A 867 -16.06 -11.08 5.33
CA ARG A 867 -15.08 -10.25 6.08
C ARG A 867 -13.65 -10.62 5.73
N TYR A 868 -13.35 -11.91 5.60
CA TYR A 868 -12.03 -12.36 5.15
C TYR A 868 -11.67 -11.74 3.80
N VAL A 869 -12.52 -11.92 2.80
CA VAL A 869 -12.25 -11.41 1.43
C VAL A 869 -12.24 -9.88 1.38
N ALA A 870 -13.15 -9.22 2.09
CA ALA A 870 -13.27 -7.76 2.09
C ALA A 870 -12.08 -7.06 2.79
N LEU A 871 -11.52 -7.68 3.82
CA LEU A 871 -10.49 -7.09 4.69
C LEU A 871 -9.07 -7.63 4.42
N LEU A 872 -8.84 -8.29 3.29
CA LEU A 872 -7.50 -8.60 2.82
C LEU A 872 -6.76 -7.29 2.49
N GLY A 873 -5.64 -7.07 3.15
CA GLY A 873 -4.86 -5.85 3.02
C GLY A 873 -4.18 -5.73 1.66
N VAL A 874 -4.09 -4.51 1.15
CA VAL A 874 -3.41 -4.21 -0.11
C VAL A 874 -1.92 -3.94 0.17
N GLY A 875 -1.02 -4.58 -0.55
CA GLY A 875 0.42 -4.32 -0.41
C GLY A 875 0.80 -2.92 -0.87
N ALA A 876 1.78 -2.32 -0.22
CA ALA A 876 2.28 -0.99 -0.56
C ALA A 876 2.90 -0.95 -1.97
N ARG A 877 2.81 0.21 -2.63
CA ARG A 877 3.56 0.48 -3.85
C ARG A 877 5.08 0.43 -3.57
N ARG A 878 5.83 -0.13 -4.50
CA ARG A 878 7.29 -0.32 -4.43
C ARG A 878 8.00 0.63 -5.41
N ASN A 879 9.34 0.69 -5.35
CA ASN A 879 10.18 1.42 -6.29
C ASN A 879 9.84 2.93 -6.43
N LEU A 880 9.37 3.57 -5.37
CA LEU A 880 8.91 4.96 -5.39
C LEU A 880 10.00 5.97 -5.79
N ALA A 881 11.28 5.67 -5.52
CA ALA A 881 12.42 6.52 -5.86
C ALA A 881 13.15 6.05 -7.13
N ASP A 882 12.69 4.98 -7.76
CA ASP A 882 13.34 4.45 -8.96
C ASP A 882 12.99 5.29 -10.19
N ALA A 883 13.99 5.91 -10.79
CA ALA A 883 13.79 6.81 -11.93
C ALA A 883 13.10 6.15 -13.12
N GLN A 884 13.36 4.85 -13.35
CA GLN A 884 12.74 4.12 -14.44
C GLN A 884 11.26 3.81 -14.14
N ALA A 885 10.93 3.48 -12.88
CA ALA A 885 9.54 3.29 -12.48
C ALA A 885 8.74 4.60 -12.56
N LEU A 886 9.34 5.73 -12.17
CA LEU A 886 8.73 7.05 -12.29
C LEU A 886 8.53 7.46 -13.76
N GLN A 887 9.51 7.19 -14.63
CA GLN A 887 9.36 7.37 -16.07
C GLN A 887 8.22 6.49 -16.62
N GLY A 888 8.14 5.24 -16.16
CA GLY A 888 7.07 4.32 -16.55
C GLY A 888 5.68 4.81 -16.17
N GLU A 889 5.53 5.44 -15.01
CA GLU A 889 4.27 6.08 -14.58
C GLU A 889 3.85 7.22 -15.51
N GLN A 890 4.80 8.07 -15.91
CA GLN A 890 4.54 9.13 -16.90
C GLN A 890 4.15 8.57 -18.27
N LEU A 891 4.81 7.48 -18.70
CA LEU A 891 4.48 6.80 -19.95
C LEU A 891 3.09 6.14 -19.89
N PHE A 892 2.71 5.56 -18.74
CA PHE A 892 1.38 5.02 -18.52
C PHE A 892 0.28 6.09 -18.67
N ALA A 893 0.51 7.29 -18.14
CA ALA A 893 -0.38 8.42 -18.30
C ALA A 893 -0.41 8.95 -19.75
N SER A 894 0.77 9.13 -20.37
CA SER A 894 0.86 9.68 -21.74
C SER A 894 0.33 8.71 -22.81
N ALA A 895 0.37 7.41 -22.56
CA ALA A 895 -0.25 6.40 -23.40
C ALA A 895 -1.77 6.27 -23.16
N SER A 896 -2.38 7.16 -22.38
CA SER A 896 -3.82 7.19 -22.03
C SER A 896 -4.34 5.96 -21.27
N CYS A 897 -3.48 5.13 -20.68
CA CYS A 897 -3.91 3.98 -19.90
C CYS A 897 -4.75 4.38 -18.67
N VAL A 898 -4.49 5.59 -18.13
CA VAL A 898 -5.21 6.17 -16.98
C VAL A 898 -6.70 6.45 -17.25
N LYS A 899 -7.14 6.44 -18.50
CA LYS A 899 -8.55 6.71 -18.85
C LYS A 899 -9.49 5.59 -18.41
N CYS A 900 -9.02 4.34 -18.43
CA CYS A 900 -9.71 3.17 -17.89
C CYS A 900 -9.10 2.77 -16.53
N HIS A 901 -7.79 2.71 -16.46
CA HIS A 901 -7.06 2.42 -15.22
C HIS A 901 -6.91 3.68 -14.38
N THR A 902 -8.02 4.24 -13.91
CA THR A 902 -8.08 5.44 -13.06
C THR A 902 -7.21 5.25 -11.81
N PRO A 903 -6.19 6.10 -11.59
CA PRO A 903 -5.21 5.87 -10.53
C PRO A 903 -5.75 5.99 -9.13
N THR A 904 -6.74 6.86 -8.90
CA THR A 904 -7.20 7.23 -7.56
C THR A 904 -8.71 7.21 -7.47
N LEU A 905 -9.22 6.57 -6.42
CA LEU A 905 -10.63 6.59 -6.03
C LEU A 905 -10.73 6.85 -4.52
N THR A 906 -11.92 7.28 -4.08
CA THR A 906 -12.21 7.48 -2.66
C THR A 906 -13.37 6.59 -2.25
N THR A 907 -13.25 5.97 -1.07
CA THR A 907 -14.31 5.12 -0.53
C THR A 907 -15.33 5.95 0.26
N SER A 908 -16.60 5.51 0.21
CA SER A 908 -17.72 6.15 0.90
C SER A 908 -17.53 6.14 2.42
N ALA A 909 -18.06 7.16 3.08
CA ALA A 909 -18.18 7.21 4.54
C ALA A 909 -19.26 6.27 5.11
N HIS A 910 -20.09 5.66 4.25
CA HIS A 910 -21.26 4.88 4.65
C HIS A 910 -21.06 3.36 4.58
N HIS A 911 -19.83 2.89 4.30
CA HIS A 911 -19.55 1.45 4.35
C HIS A 911 -19.69 0.91 5.79
N PRO A 912 -20.37 -0.26 6.03
CA PRO A 912 -20.54 -0.81 7.38
C PRO A 912 -19.21 -1.02 8.12
N MET A 913 -18.21 -1.61 7.43
CA MET A 913 -16.89 -1.89 8.03
C MET A 913 -16.06 -0.61 8.12
N THR A 914 -15.60 -0.32 9.34
CA THR A 914 -14.91 0.94 9.64
C THR A 914 -13.57 1.08 8.92
N GLU A 915 -12.87 0.00 8.64
CA GLU A 915 -11.57 -0.05 7.94
C GLU A 915 -11.64 0.52 6.53
N LEU A 916 -12.80 0.39 5.90
CA LEU A 916 -13.00 0.65 4.47
C LEU A 916 -13.56 2.05 4.20
N ARG A 917 -13.94 2.79 5.26
CA ARG A 917 -14.56 4.11 5.12
C ARG A 917 -13.57 5.23 4.88
N SER A 918 -13.94 6.16 4.00
CA SER A 918 -13.22 7.43 3.79
C SER A 918 -11.73 7.23 3.51
N GLN A 919 -11.39 6.22 2.68
CA GLN A 919 -10.03 5.92 2.29
C GLN A 919 -9.75 6.51 0.91
N THR A 920 -8.62 7.18 0.74
CA THR A 920 -8.05 7.43 -0.59
C THR A 920 -7.27 6.19 -1.00
N ILE A 921 -7.64 5.60 -2.13
CA ILE A 921 -7.08 4.34 -2.63
C ILE A 921 -6.55 4.50 -4.06
N HIS A 922 -5.58 3.67 -4.43
CA HIS A 922 -4.96 3.70 -5.75
C HIS A 922 -5.10 2.35 -6.46
N PRO A 923 -6.33 1.99 -6.89
CA PRO A 923 -6.60 0.68 -7.47
C PRO A 923 -6.23 0.58 -8.94
N TYR A 924 -6.09 1.69 -9.65
CA TYR A 924 -5.89 1.74 -11.09
C TYR A 924 -7.01 1.01 -11.84
N THR A 925 -8.24 1.42 -11.62
CA THR A 925 -9.47 0.94 -12.29
C THR A 925 -10.58 1.96 -12.12
N ASP A 926 -11.47 2.02 -13.09
CA ASP A 926 -12.74 2.76 -13.05
C ASP A 926 -13.94 1.86 -12.70
N LEU A 927 -13.75 0.53 -12.67
CA LEU A 927 -14.79 -0.49 -12.45
C LEU A 927 -15.86 -0.55 -13.56
N LEU A 928 -15.67 0.14 -14.69
CA LEU A 928 -16.60 0.18 -15.81
C LEU A 928 -16.31 -0.93 -16.84
N LEU A 929 -17.27 -1.16 -17.70
CA LEU A 929 -17.16 -2.05 -18.85
C LEU A 929 -16.62 -1.28 -20.06
N HIS A 930 -15.64 -1.88 -20.75
CA HIS A 930 -15.08 -1.37 -21.99
C HIS A 930 -15.06 -2.44 -23.07
N ASP A 931 -15.37 -2.06 -24.30
CA ASP A 931 -15.24 -2.96 -25.46
C ASP A 931 -13.76 -3.13 -25.80
N MET A 932 -13.25 -4.33 -25.53
CA MET A 932 -11.84 -4.69 -25.75
C MET A 932 -11.60 -5.30 -27.14
N GLY A 933 -12.57 -5.20 -28.01
CA GLY A 933 -12.49 -5.65 -29.39
C GLY A 933 -12.46 -7.18 -29.57
N PRO A 934 -12.42 -7.66 -30.84
CA PRO A 934 -12.55 -9.08 -31.17
C PRO A 934 -11.37 -9.95 -30.65
N GLY A 935 -10.22 -9.35 -30.37
CA GLY A 935 -9.04 -10.07 -29.82
C GLY A 935 -9.31 -10.70 -28.48
N LEU A 936 -10.01 -9.99 -27.60
CA LEU A 936 -10.38 -10.42 -26.26
C LEU A 936 -11.83 -10.90 -26.13
N ALA A 937 -12.64 -10.79 -27.18
CA ALA A 937 -14.02 -11.25 -27.14
C ALA A 937 -14.12 -12.77 -26.90
N ASP A 938 -15.08 -13.14 -26.02
CA ASP A 938 -15.49 -14.53 -25.76
C ASP A 938 -16.83 -14.88 -26.41
N ASN A 939 -17.49 -13.91 -27.06
CA ASN A 939 -18.78 -14.01 -27.74
C ASN A 939 -19.95 -14.42 -26.84
N MET A 940 -19.82 -14.25 -25.53
CA MET A 940 -20.82 -14.51 -24.52
C MET A 940 -21.03 -13.29 -23.63
N GLY A 941 -22.24 -12.76 -23.60
CA GLY A 941 -22.63 -11.66 -22.71
C GLY A 941 -22.82 -12.11 -21.26
N GLU A 942 -22.96 -11.15 -20.37
CA GLU A 942 -23.33 -11.34 -18.97
C GLU A 942 -24.11 -10.11 -18.48
N GLY A 943 -25.38 -10.23 -18.23
CA GLY A 943 -26.26 -9.09 -17.97
C GLY A 943 -26.30 -8.15 -19.16
N ALA A 944 -25.97 -6.87 -18.98
CA ALA A 944 -25.91 -5.90 -20.07
C ALA A 944 -24.54 -5.88 -20.79
N ALA A 945 -23.53 -6.57 -20.26
CA ALA A 945 -22.23 -6.65 -20.89
C ALA A 945 -22.26 -7.56 -22.13
N SER A 946 -21.73 -7.08 -23.25
CA SER A 946 -21.57 -7.86 -24.49
C SER A 946 -20.42 -8.90 -24.37
N GLY A 947 -20.24 -9.72 -25.42
CA GLY A 947 -19.15 -10.68 -25.49
C GLY A 947 -17.75 -10.05 -25.59
N SER A 948 -17.61 -8.82 -26.03
CA SER A 948 -16.35 -8.09 -26.15
C SER A 948 -16.06 -7.15 -24.98
N GLU A 949 -17.05 -6.88 -24.12
CA GLU A 949 -16.89 -5.98 -22.99
C GLU A 949 -16.38 -6.68 -21.76
N TRP A 950 -15.44 -6.02 -21.07
CA TRP A 950 -14.81 -6.47 -19.85
C TRP A 950 -14.69 -5.32 -18.87
N ARG A 951 -14.88 -5.62 -17.56
CA ARG A 951 -14.64 -4.66 -16.49
C ARG A 951 -13.13 -4.39 -16.36
N THR A 952 -12.75 -3.12 -16.29
CA THR A 952 -11.36 -2.75 -15.98
C THR A 952 -10.88 -3.41 -14.70
N ALA A 953 -9.86 -4.27 -14.80
CA ALA A 953 -9.28 -4.95 -13.65
C ALA A 953 -8.43 -3.98 -12.82
N PRO A 954 -8.46 -4.04 -11.47
CA PRO A 954 -7.54 -3.28 -10.64
C PRO A 954 -6.10 -3.75 -10.86
N LEU A 955 -5.16 -2.82 -10.90
CA LEU A 955 -3.74 -3.12 -11.13
C LEU A 955 -2.89 -3.15 -9.85
N TRP A 956 -3.43 -2.74 -8.70
CA TRP A 956 -2.69 -2.84 -7.45
C TRP A 956 -2.23 -4.27 -7.20
N ASN A 957 -1.00 -4.40 -6.72
CA ASN A 957 -0.30 -5.65 -6.46
C ASN A 957 -0.12 -6.61 -7.67
N ILE A 958 -0.36 -6.12 -8.91
CA ILE A 958 -0.15 -6.92 -10.11
C ILE A 958 1.31 -7.37 -10.25
N GLY A 959 2.26 -6.55 -9.78
CA GLY A 959 3.68 -6.86 -9.77
C GLY A 959 4.08 -7.98 -8.79
N LEU A 960 3.18 -8.39 -7.88
CA LEU A 960 3.41 -9.49 -6.95
C LEU A 960 2.84 -10.83 -7.44
N THR A 961 2.11 -10.85 -8.55
CA THR A 961 1.40 -12.03 -9.07
C THR A 961 2.30 -13.26 -9.20
N ALA A 962 3.48 -13.12 -9.81
CA ALA A 962 4.39 -14.25 -10.00
C ALA A 962 4.85 -14.87 -8.68
N GLY A 963 5.17 -14.04 -7.67
CA GLY A 963 5.61 -14.51 -6.35
C GLY A 963 4.49 -15.14 -5.54
N VAL A 964 3.27 -14.62 -5.64
CA VAL A 964 2.10 -15.11 -4.89
C VAL A 964 1.53 -16.38 -5.51
N SER A 965 1.30 -16.37 -6.82
CA SER A 965 0.63 -17.47 -7.53
C SER A 965 1.62 -18.56 -8.02
N GLY A 966 2.93 -18.32 -7.93
CA GLY A 966 3.96 -19.22 -8.46
C GLY A 966 4.14 -19.14 -9.98
N GLY A 967 3.61 -18.10 -10.63
CA GLY A 967 3.73 -17.87 -12.07
C GLY A 967 2.88 -16.68 -12.53
N GLU A 968 2.98 -16.39 -13.82
CA GLU A 968 2.26 -15.29 -14.47
C GLU A 968 1.18 -15.83 -15.42
N GLY A 969 0.04 -15.15 -15.44
CA GLY A 969 -1.06 -15.37 -16.37
C GLY A 969 -2.07 -14.24 -16.21
N TYR A 970 -2.18 -13.38 -17.24
CA TYR A 970 -2.97 -12.17 -17.17
C TYR A 970 -4.19 -12.25 -18.08
N LEU A 971 -5.08 -11.23 -18.00
CA LEU A 971 -6.38 -11.15 -18.66
C LEU A 971 -7.39 -12.14 -18.05
N HIS A 972 -8.59 -12.24 -18.65
CA HIS A 972 -9.71 -13.02 -18.11
C HIS A 972 -9.48 -14.54 -18.16
N ASP A 973 -8.69 -15.01 -19.12
CA ASP A 973 -8.41 -16.43 -19.37
C ASP A 973 -6.91 -16.80 -19.29
N GLY A 974 -6.08 -15.94 -18.71
CA GLY A 974 -4.68 -16.23 -18.50
C GLY A 974 -3.81 -16.31 -19.76
N ARG A 975 -4.33 -15.92 -20.93
CA ARG A 975 -3.64 -16.04 -22.22
C ARG A 975 -2.36 -15.20 -22.32
N ALA A 976 -2.30 -14.09 -21.62
CA ALA A 976 -1.11 -13.23 -21.60
C ALA A 976 -0.10 -13.76 -20.58
N ARG A 977 1.08 -14.14 -21.08
CA ARG A 977 2.16 -14.76 -20.30
C ARG A 977 3.02 -13.73 -19.56
N THR A 978 2.93 -12.47 -19.98
CA THR A 978 3.63 -11.33 -19.39
C THR A 978 2.72 -10.10 -19.39
N LEU A 979 3.11 -9.07 -18.61
CA LEU A 979 2.42 -7.77 -18.65
C LEU A 979 2.49 -7.11 -20.03
N GLU A 980 3.60 -7.28 -20.74
CA GLU A 980 3.74 -6.79 -22.13
C GLU A 980 2.69 -7.42 -23.05
N GLU A 981 2.53 -8.75 -22.98
CA GLU A 981 1.50 -9.44 -23.76
C GLU A 981 0.10 -9.00 -23.37
N ALA A 982 -0.15 -8.75 -22.08
CA ALA A 982 -1.43 -8.24 -21.63
C ALA A 982 -1.75 -6.90 -22.29
N ILE A 983 -0.80 -5.97 -22.36
CA ILE A 983 -0.98 -4.68 -23.04
C ILE A 983 -1.20 -4.89 -24.56
N LEU A 984 -0.44 -5.77 -25.19
CA LEU A 984 -0.55 -6.04 -26.64
C LEU A 984 -1.86 -6.73 -27.04
N TRP A 985 -2.56 -7.37 -26.10
CA TRP A 985 -3.89 -7.94 -26.31
C TRP A 985 -5.02 -6.89 -26.26
N HIS A 986 -4.76 -5.68 -25.73
CA HIS A 986 -5.74 -4.62 -25.69
C HIS A 986 -6.19 -4.24 -27.13
N GLY A 987 -7.49 -4.02 -27.31
CA GLY A 987 -8.11 -3.65 -28.58
C GLY A 987 -9.36 -2.81 -28.33
N GLY A 988 -10.18 -2.59 -29.36
CA GLY A 988 -11.39 -1.80 -29.21
C GLY A 988 -11.10 -0.40 -28.66
N GLU A 989 -11.73 -0.02 -27.57
CA GLU A 989 -11.54 1.26 -26.90
C GLU A 989 -10.08 1.49 -26.45
N ALA A 990 -9.33 0.43 -26.15
CA ALA A 990 -7.93 0.51 -25.74
C ALA A 990 -6.91 0.39 -26.90
N GLU A 991 -7.35 0.32 -28.17
CA GLU A 991 -6.46 0.17 -29.33
C GLU A 991 -5.41 1.27 -29.41
N ALA A 992 -5.80 2.53 -29.18
CA ALA A 992 -4.90 3.67 -29.22
C ALA A 992 -3.80 3.58 -28.15
N SER A 993 -4.13 3.15 -26.94
CA SER A 993 -3.19 2.95 -25.84
C SER A 993 -2.21 1.80 -26.10
N LYS A 994 -2.70 0.68 -26.68
CA LYS A 994 -1.85 -0.42 -27.13
C LYS A 994 -0.85 0.05 -28.19
N GLU A 995 -1.32 0.79 -29.21
CA GLU A 995 -0.45 1.30 -30.27
C GLU A 995 0.57 2.32 -29.76
N ALA A 996 0.19 3.16 -28.79
CA ALA A 996 1.13 4.04 -28.11
C ALA A 996 2.25 3.23 -27.43
N PHE A 997 1.92 2.20 -26.65
CA PHE A 997 2.91 1.31 -26.03
C PHE A 997 3.75 0.57 -27.08
N ARG A 998 3.15 0.01 -28.14
CA ARG A 998 3.85 -0.73 -29.19
C ARG A 998 4.91 0.11 -29.91
N ASN A 999 4.69 1.42 -30.00
CA ASN A 999 5.59 2.37 -30.66
C ASN A 999 6.63 2.99 -29.71
N LEU A 1000 6.61 2.73 -28.43
CA LEU A 1000 7.66 3.15 -27.49
C LEU A 1000 9.00 2.51 -27.83
N SER A 1001 10.09 3.15 -27.44
CA SER A 1001 11.41 2.54 -27.45
C SER A 1001 11.46 1.32 -26.51
N ALA A 1002 12.39 0.38 -26.72
CA ALA A 1002 12.57 -0.77 -25.82
C ALA A 1002 12.81 -0.33 -24.36
N ALA A 1003 13.56 0.76 -24.15
CA ALA A 1003 13.82 1.30 -22.80
C ALA A 1003 12.54 1.86 -22.15
N ASP A 1004 11.70 2.56 -22.91
CA ASP A 1004 10.45 3.13 -22.43
C ASP A 1004 9.42 2.02 -22.14
N ARG A 1005 9.34 0.99 -23.00
CA ARG A 1005 8.50 -0.19 -22.71
C ARG A 1005 8.91 -0.84 -21.38
N ALA A 1006 10.23 -1.05 -21.18
CA ALA A 1006 10.76 -1.61 -19.94
C ALA A 1006 10.45 -0.71 -18.72
N ALA A 1007 10.47 0.62 -18.89
CA ALA A 1007 10.11 1.56 -17.84
C ALA A 1007 8.62 1.44 -17.46
N LEU A 1008 7.71 1.38 -18.43
CA LEU A 1008 6.28 1.20 -18.19
C LEU A 1008 5.99 -0.14 -17.48
N ILE A 1009 6.63 -1.23 -17.90
CA ILE A 1009 6.50 -2.53 -17.23
C ILE A 1009 7.08 -2.47 -15.81
N LYS A 1010 8.16 -1.75 -15.57
CA LYS A 1010 8.72 -1.57 -14.23
C LYS A 1010 7.76 -0.80 -13.32
N PHE A 1011 7.08 0.21 -13.84
CA PHE A 1011 6.01 0.91 -13.12
C PHE A 1011 4.89 -0.07 -12.73
N LEU A 1012 4.34 -0.84 -13.67
CA LEU A 1012 3.31 -1.84 -13.37
C LEU A 1012 3.78 -2.86 -12.33
N LYS A 1013 5.04 -3.28 -12.39
CA LYS A 1013 5.63 -4.16 -11.38
C LYS A 1013 5.86 -3.48 -10.03
N SER A 1014 5.79 -2.17 -9.95
CA SER A 1014 5.86 -1.43 -8.69
C SER A 1014 4.53 -1.37 -7.95
N LEU A 1015 3.43 -1.58 -8.65
CA LEU A 1015 2.08 -1.68 -8.09
C LEU A 1015 1.82 -3.09 -7.44
#